data_280fac0ebf705eb9c3842f0ada62f6fc
#
_entry.id   280fac0ebf705eb9c3842f0ada62f6fc
#
_cell.length_a   1.000
_cell.length_b   1.000
_cell.length_c   1.000
_cell.angle_alpha   90.00
_cell.angle_beta   90.00
_cell.angle_gamma   90.00
#
_symmetry.space_group_name_H-M   'P 1'
#
loop_
_entity.id
_entity.type
_entity.pdbx_description
1 polymer ?
#
loop_
_entity_poly.entity_id
_entity_poly.type
_entity_poly.pdbx_seq_one_letter_code
_entity_poly.pdbx_strand_id
1 'polypeptide(L)'
;GYPDGNLDLRGTLTRAQALVMLDRAFGGLPAPVGDHARTAAGMQGFSDAPVWGGEELSRVLSSGIVAGEADGLLHPDAPVTRENLQTLLSRVYALEGTNCKDDFYETVNKTWLDSSDIPAGLSVNGPFYGLSLTVTEQVAKLISDIAAKPQTPGTPEAKIKALYDTVMDVEAREAAGVAPIQEYLDAIETAKTISELIDVECRLQKELGLSTILGFGLTSDFEDSNRKVVAFSSFGASMTKDFYENGTQEQKDAYLAYLTKLLTLSGLSEQAATERAKLVYAAEAKVAKASYDPQEYGDVDKINNIYKLSDIQRQFSKISLAKVYEASGLAPSDRILVTDPGAMRAAASYFNDAGLATLKALSRTAILMSVGGCLNQGFIEASVEFTKAYYGIDMTQTTEQIAAQQVQGLLADYLGRAYVEAHFSEKAKQDAEEMIHEFLEIYKTRIEALDWMSDATKQKAICNLDTMKIKVGYPDSWETYLDNADIKSPSEGGTFFSNVISIQASAKEKTLAEQNTPVDKTDWLMEPFTVNACYSATSNDITFPAAILQKPLYDVNASREENLGGIGYIIAHEITHAFDNNGAKFDENGNAANWWTEQDYAAFQQKCLQVANWYDGQEVYPGIACSGALTISENVADLGAAKCIVAAAKKLDHPDLDKLFRAVANTWASTTSRQMREYLAVTDVHAPDKLRCNRVLQTLPEFYTTYGIQPGDGMWTAPETRVSVW
;
A
#
# COMPACT_ATOMS: atom_id res chain seq x y z
N GLY A 1 -32.77 33.33 -22.58
CA GLY A 1 -33.16 33.80 -23.94
C GLY A 1 -33.52 35.27 -23.91
N TYR A 2 -33.53 35.90 -25.04
CA TYR A 2 -34.01 37.27 -25.19
C TYR A 2 -35.54 37.37 -24.84
N PRO A 3 -36.05 38.57 -24.57
CA PRO A 3 -37.46 38.74 -24.21
C PRO A 3 -38.46 38.22 -25.28
N ASP A 4 -38.01 38.06 -26.51
CA ASP A 4 -38.76 37.47 -27.63
C ASP A 4 -38.72 35.93 -27.69
N GLY A 5 -38.08 35.28 -26.73
CA GLY A 5 -37.95 33.83 -26.63
C GLY A 5 -36.86 33.23 -27.52
N ASN A 6 -36.12 34.02 -28.27
CA ASN A 6 -35.04 33.54 -29.14
C ASN A 6 -33.72 33.39 -28.40
N LEU A 7 -32.84 32.48 -28.90
CA LEU A 7 -31.46 32.33 -28.51
C LEU A 7 -30.58 32.80 -29.66
N ASP A 8 -29.81 33.88 -29.46
CA ASP A 8 -28.79 34.29 -30.43
C ASP A 8 -27.53 33.45 -30.24
N LEU A 9 -27.49 32.30 -30.91
CA LEU A 9 -26.36 31.35 -30.84
C LEU A 9 -25.09 31.85 -31.58
N ARG A 10 -25.18 33.01 -32.26
CA ARG A 10 -24.04 33.60 -33.01
C ARG A 10 -23.61 34.97 -32.45
N GLY A 11 -24.36 35.50 -31.49
CA GLY A 11 -24.04 36.75 -30.83
C GLY A 11 -22.84 36.61 -29.90
N THR A 12 -22.11 37.69 -29.72
CA THR A 12 -21.02 37.76 -28.73
C THR A 12 -21.62 37.90 -27.34
N LEU A 13 -21.28 37.03 -26.42
CA LEU A 13 -21.71 37.11 -25.03
C LEU A 13 -20.95 38.24 -24.32
N THR A 14 -21.70 39.19 -23.69
CA THR A 14 -21.08 40.22 -22.88
C THR A 14 -20.77 39.73 -21.47
N ARG A 15 -19.87 40.40 -20.77
CA ARG A 15 -19.44 40.06 -19.42
C ARG A 15 -20.64 40.03 -18.46
N ALA A 16 -21.50 41.05 -18.46
CA ALA A 16 -22.68 41.05 -17.60
C ALA A 16 -23.68 39.92 -17.95
N GLN A 17 -23.89 39.60 -19.23
CA GLN A 17 -24.71 38.49 -19.65
C GLN A 17 -24.14 37.15 -19.16
N ALA A 18 -22.83 36.93 -19.26
CA ALA A 18 -22.14 35.74 -18.76
C ALA A 18 -22.32 35.57 -17.25
N LEU A 19 -22.18 36.65 -16.49
CA LEU A 19 -22.35 36.62 -15.03
C LEU A 19 -23.79 36.28 -14.62
N VAL A 20 -24.79 36.86 -15.23
CA VAL A 20 -26.22 36.53 -14.98
C VAL A 20 -26.52 35.09 -15.38
N MET A 21 -25.97 34.62 -16.49
CA MET A 21 -26.13 33.21 -16.91
C MET A 21 -25.50 32.23 -15.93
N LEU A 22 -24.33 32.57 -15.37
CA LEU A 22 -23.69 31.75 -14.34
C LEU A 22 -24.55 31.67 -13.09
N ASP A 23 -25.05 32.79 -12.56
CA ASP A 23 -25.92 32.78 -11.38
C ASP A 23 -27.16 31.90 -11.61
N ARG A 24 -27.80 32.00 -12.77
CA ARG A 24 -28.97 31.17 -13.11
C ARG A 24 -28.64 29.70 -13.29
N ALA A 25 -27.49 29.40 -13.90
CA ALA A 25 -27.07 28.01 -14.12
C ALA A 25 -26.80 27.27 -12.80
N PHE A 26 -26.36 27.99 -11.79
CA PHE A 26 -26.06 27.45 -10.46
C PHE A 26 -27.18 27.68 -9.45
N GLY A 27 -28.40 28.09 -9.91
CA GLY A 27 -29.57 28.25 -9.03
C GLY A 27 -29.51 29.41 -8.05
N GLY A 28 -28.58 30.37 -8.26
CA GLY A 28 -28.26 31.51 -7.40
C GLY A 28 -26.95 31.29 -6.63
N LEU A 29 -25.98 32.17 -6.81
CA LEU A 29 -24.67 32.03 -6.14
C LEU A 29 -24.78 32.32 -4.65
N PRO A 30 -24.11 31.53 -3.78
CA PRO A 30 -24.17 31.71 -2.33
C PRO A 30 -23.48 33.03 -1.90
N ALA A 31 -23.92 33.55 -0.74
CA ALA A 31 -23.24 34.67 -0.11
C ALA A 31 -21.83 34.23 0.36
N PRO A 32 -20.81 35.10 0.23
CA PRO A 32 -19.46 34.75 0.61
C PRO A 32 -19.33 34.50 2.12
N VAL A 33 -18.53 33.49 2.49
CA VAL A 33 -18.23 33.09 3.88
C VAL A 33 -16.73 33.27 4.16
N GLY A 34 -16.38 33.69 5.37
CA GLY A 34 -14.97 33.84 5.78
C GLY A 34 -14.23 35.03 5.14
N ASP A 35 -12.97 34.82 4.74
CA ASP A 35 -12.14 35.90 4.16
C ASP A 35 -12.66 36.44 2.83
N HIS A 36 -13.42 35.66 2.09
CA HIS A 36 -14.12 36.12 0.88
C HIS A 36 -15.23 37.14 1.20
N ALA A 37 -15.84 37.07 2.39
CA ALA A 37 -16.83 38.04 2.84
C ALA A 37 -16.21 39.46 3.00
N ARG A 38 -14.96 39.55 3.44
CA ARG A 38 -14.23 40.83 3.55
C ARG A 38 -13.92 41.42 2.18
N THR A 39 -13.53 40.60 1.21
CA THR A 39 -13.26 41.01 -0.16
C THR A 39 -14.53 41.50 -0.87
N ALA A 40 -15.65 40.76 -0.69
CA ALA A 40 -16.94 41.12 -1.25
C ALA A 40 -17.52 42.42 -0.65
N ALA A 41 -17.36 42.63 0.67
CA ALA A 41 -17.76 43.88 1.32
C ALA A 41 -17.00 45.10 0.81
N GLY A 42 -15.72 44.92 0.38
CA GLY A 42 -14.90 45.96 -0.26
C GLY A 42 -15.28 46.22 -1.72
N MET A 43 -16.05 45.36 -2.35
CA MET A 43 -16.48 45.45 -3.76
C MET A 43 -17.91 46.00 -3.94
N GLN A 44 -18.48 46.62 -2.93
CA GLN A 44 -19.76 47.30 -3.09
C GLN A 44 -19.64 48.48 -4.06
N GLY A 45 -20.04 48.20 -5.31
CA GLY A 45 -20.33 49.21 -6.28
C GLY A 45 -19.37 49.42 -7.40
N PHE A 46 -19.35 48.52 -8.37
CA PHE A 46 -18.93 48.93 -9.71
C PHE A 46 -19.89 49.99 -10.22
N SER A 47 -19.38 51.19 -10.42
CA SER A 47 -20.19 52.37 -10.85
C SER A 47 -20.82 52.19 -12.23
N ASP A 48 -20.33 51.24 -13.02
CA ASP A 48 -20.76 50.92 -14.37
C ASP A 48 -21.61 49.60 -14.41
N ALA A 49 -22.01 49.01 -13.27
CA ALA A 49 -22.83 47.84 -13.25
C ALA A 49 -24.23 48.10 -13.83
N PRO A 50 -24.73 47.33 -14.79
CA PRO A 50 -25.96 47.58 -15.46
C PRO A 50 -27.19 47.27 -14.59
N VAL A 51 -28.16 48.13 -14.56
CA VAL A 51 -29.40 47.97 -13.76
C VAL A 51 -30.24 46.77 -14.19
N TRP A 52 -30.16 46.35 -15.45
CA TRP A 52 -30.95 45.25 -16.00
C TRP A 52 -30.57 43.88 -15.42
N GLY A 53 -29.41 43.73 -14.85
CA GLY A 53 -28.94 42.47 -14.22
C GLY A 53 -29.63 42.12 -12.93
N GLY A 54 -30.34 43.06 -12.29
CA GLY A 54 -31.22 42.83 -11.17
C GLY A 54 -30.55 42.10 -9.99
N GLU A 55 -31.28 41.21 -9.37
CA GLU A 55 -30.83 40.41 -8.20
C GLU A 55 -29.71 39.43 -8.57
N GLU A 56 -29.75 38.84 -9.76
CA GLU A 56 -28.75 37.90 -10.23
C GLU A 56 -27.34 38.51 -10.27
N LEU A 57 -27.24 39.67 -10.94
CA LEU A 57 -25.96 40.38 -11.02
C LEU A 57 -25.52 40.86 -9.64
N SER A 58 -26.43 41.28 -8.78
CA SER A 58 -26.13 41.70 -7.42
C SER A 58 -25.55 40.52 -6.61
N ARG A 59 -26.13 39.30 -6.73
CA ARG A 59 -25.59 38.09 -6.08
C ARG A 59 -24.18 37.78 -6.58
N VAL A 60 -23.96 37.79 -7.90
CA VAL A 60 -22.65 37.53 -8.50
C VAL A 60 -21.59 38.54 -8.01
N LEU A 61 -21.90 39.83 -7.99
CA LEU A 61 -20.99 40.84 -7.52
C LEU A 61 -20.70 40.72 -6.01
N SER A 62 -21.72 40.28 -5.24
CA SER A 62 -21.56 40.05 -3.81
C SER A 62 -20.80 38.74 -3.49
N SER A 63 -20.77 37.79 -4.42
CA SER A 63 -20.14 36.48 -4.21
C SER A 63 -18.61 36.51 -4.24
N GLY A 64 -18.00 37.57 -4.76
CA GLY A 64 -16.53 37.76 -4.83
C GLY A 64 -15.86 37.06 -6.03
N ILE A 65 -16.60 36.41 -6.94
CA ILE A 65 -16.01 35.79 -8.14
C ILE A 65 -15.51 36.81 -9.18
N VAL A 66 -15.94 38.05 -9.07
CA VAL A 66 -15.59 39.15 -9.97
C VAL A 66 -14.66 40.15 -9.26
N ALA A 67 -13.44 40.27 -9.77
CA ALA A 67 -12.44 41.15 -9.19
C ALA A 67 -12.42 42.59 -9.79
N GLY A 68 -13.21 42.88 -10.83
CA GLY A 68 -13.12 44.08 -11.60
C GLY A 68 -11.83 44.15 -12.46
N GLU A 69 -11.71 45.21 -13.26
CA GLU A 69 -10.51 45.44 -14.02
C GLU A 69 -9.57 46.43 -13.26
N ALA A 70 -8.36 46.69 -13.80
CA ALA A 70 -7.37 47.51 -13.15
C ALA A 70 -7.83 49.00 -12.91
N ASP A 71 -8.87 49.41 -13.61
CA ASP A 71 -9.48 50.75 -13.48
C ASP A 71 -10.64 50.76 -12.45
N GLY A 72 -10.93 49.62 -11.80
CA GLY A 72 -12.00 49.48 -10.81
C GLY A 72 -13.41 49.37 -11.40
N LEU A 73 -13.56 49.16 -12.70
CA LEU A 73 -14.83 49.04 -13.40
C LEU A 73 -15.16 47.56 -13.71
N LEU A 74 -16.46 47.27 -13.92
CA LEU A 74 -16.95 45.96 -14.33
C LEU A 74 -16.78 45.69 -15.82
N HIS A 75 -16.88 46.72 -16.65
CA HIS A 75 -16.93 46.64 -18.11
C HIS A 75 -18.04 45.68 -18.59
N PRO A 76 -19.31 45.93 -18.26
CA PRO A 76 -20.41 44.97 -18.43
C PRO A 76 -20.65 44.59 -19.89
N ASP A 77 -20.40 45.46 -20.83
CA ASP A 77 -20.60 45.28 -22.27
C ASP A 77 -19.37 44.72 -22.98
N ALA A 78 -18.24 44.54 -22.29
CA ALA A 78 -17.08 43.92 -22.87
C ALA A 78 -17.36 42.46 -23.25
N PRO A 79 -16.86 41.96 -24.41
CA PRO A 79 -17.03 40.59 -24.82
C PRO A 79 -16.30 39.65 -23.85
N VAL A 80 -16.98 38.55 -23.45
CA VAL A 80 -16.35 37.49 -22.64
C VAL A 80 -15.57 36.53 -23.55
N THR A 81 -14.31 36.29 -23.25
CA THR A 81 -13.51 35.27 -23.90
C THR A 81 -13.76 33.89 -23.26
N ARG A 82 -13.39 32.80 -23.96
CA ARG A 82 -13.43 31.46 -23.41
C ARG A 82 -12.58 31.33 -22.12
N GLU A 83 -11.43 31.99 -22.09
CA GLU A 83 -10.52 31.99 -20.92
C GLU A 83 -11.15 32.73 -19.73
N ASN A 84 -11.78 33.92 -20.00
CA ASN A 84 -12.51 34.63 -18.95
C ASN A 84 -13.66 33.79 -18.38
N LEU A 85 -14.39 33.09 -19.25
CA LEU A 85 -15.49 32.23 -18.80
C LEU A 85 -14.99 31.03 -17.99
N GLN A 86 -13.87 30.41 -18.40
CA GLN A 86 -13.22 29.34 -17.64
C GLN A 86 -12.77 29.82 -16.27
N THR A 87 -12.16 31.02 -16.20
CA THR A 87 -11.76 31.63 -14.92
C THR A 87 -12.96 31.91 -14.02
N LEU A 88 -14.06 32.43 -14.56
CA LEU A 88 -15.28 32.68 -13.81
C LEU A 88 -15.90 31.36 -13.31
N LEU A 89 -15.97 30.33 -14.15
CA LEU A 89 -16.44 28.99 -13.77
C LEU A 89 -15.59 28.40 -12.65
N SER A 90 -14.26 28.47 -12.77
CA SER A 90 -13.34 27.99 -11.72
C SER A 90 -13.58 28.70 -10.39
N ARG A 91 -13.87 30.03 -10.43
CA ARG A 91 -14.20 30.81 -9.24
C ARG A 91 -15.58 30.46 -8.68
N VAL A 92 -16.58 30.20 -9.54
CA VAL A 92 -17.89 29.72 -9.09
C VAL A 92 -17.77 28.36 -8.42
N TYR A 93 -17.07 27.42 -9.03
CA TYR A 93 -16.80 26.13 -8.41
C TYR A 93 -15.98 26.25 -7.11
N ALA A 94 -15.16 27.29 -6.99
CA ALA A 94 -14.45 27.60 -5.73
C ALA A 94 -15.39 28.23 -4.67
N LEU A 95 -16.47 28.93 -5.07
CA LEU A 95 -17.51 29.45 -4.15
C LEU A 95 -18.52 28.40 -3.74
N GLU A 96 -18.86 27.50 -4.64
CA GLU A 96 -19.54 26.24 -4.32
C GLU A 96 -18.59 25.34 -3.54
N GLY A 97 -17.65 25.95 -2.83
CA GLY A 97 -16.71 25.26 -1.97
C GLY A 97 -17.49 24.17 -1.28
N THR A 98 -17.12 22.91 -1.60
CA THR A 98 -17.64 21.72 -0.97
C THR A 98 -17.92 22.02 0.49
N ASN A 99 -19.19 22.06 0.89
CA ASN A 99 -19.46 22.22 2.30
C ASN A 99 -19.39 20.83 2.96
N CYS A 100 -19.18 20.78 4.26
CA CYS A 100 -19.07 19.51 5.00
C CYS A 100 -20.29 18.59 4.83
N LYS A 101 -21.40 19.08 4.33
CA LYS A 101 -22.62 18.31 4.09
C LYS A 101 -22.66 17.65 2.70
N ASP A 102 -21.92 18.20 1.74
CA ASP A 102 -21.92 17.70 0.36
C ASP A 102 -20.71 16.79 0.09
N ASP A 103 -19.54 17.19 0.53
CA ASP A 103 -18.31 16.41 0.47
C ASP A 103 -17.39 16.77 1.64
N PHE A 104 -17.40 15.91 2.65
CA PHE A 104 -16.64 16.17 3.87
C PHE A 104 -15.14 16.13 3.66
N TYR A 105 -14.66 15.11 2.96
CA TYR A 105 -13.23 14.92 2.67
C TYR A 105 -12.65 16.10 1.90
N GLU A 106 -13.29 16.50 0.80
CA GLU A 106 -12.85 17.62 -0.02
C GLU A 106 -12.90 18.95 0.76
N THR A 107 -13.95 19.15 1.56
CA THR A 107 -14.11 20.39 2.34
C THR A 107 -13.03 20.56 3.39
N VAL A 108 -12.76 19.49 4.16
CA VAL A 108 -11.77 19.53 5.24
C VAL A 108 -10.37 19.66 4.67
N ASN A 109 -10.06 18.93 3.60
CA ASN A 109 -8.72 18.85 3.03
C ASN A 109 -8.47 19.88 1.92
N LYS A 110 -9.43 20.74 1.58
CA LYS A 110 -9.37 21.63 0.42
C LYS A 110 -8.06 22.43 0.32
N THR A 111 -7.67 23.09 1.38
CA THR A 111 -6.43 23.91 1.38
C THR A 111 -5.20 23.06 1.10
N TRP A 112 -5.15 21.86 1.69
CA TRP A 112 -4.06 20.93 1.50
C TRP A 112 -4.09 20.38 0.06
N LEU A 113 -5.23 19.89 -0.43
CA LEU A 113 -5.40 19.36 -1.78
C LEU A 113 -5.04 20.38 -2.87
N ASP A 114 -5.46 21.64 -2.69
CA ASP A 114 -5.19 22.73 -3.65
C ASP A 114 -3.71 23.15 -3.71
N SER A 115 -2.94 22.89 -2.65
CA SER A 115 -1.55 23.34 -2.50
C SER A 115 -0.51 22.23 -2.48
N SER A 116 -0.95 20.96 -2.44
CA SER A 116 -0.05 19.81 -2.33
C SER A 116 0.32 19.26 -3.69
N ASP A 117 1.61 19.39 -4.03
CA ASP A 117 2.21 18.67 -5.15
C ASP A 117 2.69 17.30 -4.72
N ILE A 118 2.74 16.36 -5.67
CA ILE A 118 3.37 15.06 -5.44
C ILE A 118 4.89 15.27 -5.48
N PRO A 119 5.62 14.92 -4.40
CA PRO A 119 7.08 15.11 -4.38
C PRO A 119 7.77 14.31 -5.50
N ALA A 120 8.90 14.83 -5.98
CA ALA A 120 9.70 14.13 -6.98
C ALA A 120 10.10 12.73 -6.49
N GLY A 121 10.00 11.73 -7.37
CA GLY A 121 10.27 10.33 -7.04
C GLY A 121 9.11 9.59 -6.37
N LEU A 122 7.95 10.25 -6.17
CA LEU A 122 6.74 9.63 -5.67
C LEU A 122 5.61 9.67 -6.70
N SER A 123 4.58 8.88 -6.47
CA SER A 123 3.32 8.88 -7.23
C SER A 123 2.13 9.28 -6.37
N VAL A 124 2.34 9.41 -5.06
CA VAL A 124 1.34 9.76 -4.06
C VAL A 124 1.94 10.74 -3.06
N ASN A 125 1.13 11.68 -2.57
CA ASN A 125 1.44 12.53 -1.42
C ASN A 125 0.29 12.43 -0.41
N GLY A 126 0.60 12.52 0.87
CA GLY A 126 -0.35 12.44 1.98
C GLY A 126 0.35 12.30 3.33
N PRO A 127 -0.37 12.31 4.46
CA PRO A 127 0.20 12.21 5.80
C PRO A 127 1.09 10.97 6.00
N PHE A 128 0.63 9.79 5.57
CA PHE A 128 1.43 8.55 5.62
C PHE A 128 2.71 8.65 4.78
N TYR A 129 2.59 9.15 3.56
CA TYR A 129 3.72 9.27 2.63
C TYR A 129 4.72 10.32 3.09
N GLY A 130 4.23 11.46 3.59
CA GLY A 130 5.07 12.51 4.18
C GLY A 130 5.83 12.01 5.43
N LEU A 131 5.16 11.23 6.28
CA LEU A 131 5.80 10.60 7.42
C LEU A 131 6.83 9.55 6.97
N SER A 132 6.51 8.71 5.96
CA SER A 132 7.45 7.74 5.42
C SER A 132 8.71 8.38 4.84
N LEU A 133 8.58 9.52 4.15
CA LEU A 133 9.73 10.31 3.69
C LEU A 133 10.58 10.81 4.87
N THR A 134 9.93 11.38 5.89
CA THR A 134 10.62 11.86 7.10
C THR A 134 11.40 10.74 7.78
N VAL A 135 10.79 9.57 7.93
CA VAL A 135 11.44 8.39 8.52
C VAL A 135 12.60 7.89 7.64
N THR A 136 12.42 7.87 6.32
CA THR A 136 13.48 7.51 5.38
C THR A 136 14.69 8.45 5.52
N GLU A 137 14.47 9.75 5.65
CA GLU A 137 15.52 10.74 5.90
C GLU A 137 16.20 10.54 7.27
N GLN A 138 15.42 10.24 8.32
CA GLN A 138 15.94 9.94 9.65
C GLN A 138 16.85 8.71 9.63
N VAL A 139 16.44 7.62 9.00
CA VAL A 139 17.23 6.38 8.88
C VAL A 139 18.47 6.61 8.01
N ALA A 140 18.33 7.30 6.87
CA ALA A 140 19.46 7.62 6.00
C ALA A 140 20.50 8.48 6.74
N LYS A 141 20.05 9.40 7.58
CA LYS A 141 20.94 10.20 8.43
C LYS A 141 21.66 9.34 9.47
N LEU A 142 20.98 8.43 10.15
CA LEU A 142 21.61 7.49 11.08
C LEU A 142 22.72 6.66 10.38
N ILE A 143 22.43 6.12 9.21
CA ILE A 143 23.38 5.35 8.41
C ILE A 143 24.59 6.23 8.04
N SER A 144 24.35 7.44 7.55
CA SER A 144 25.41 8.39 7.18
C SER A 144 26.28 8.79 8.38
N ASP A 145 25.67 9.05 9.54
CA ASP A 145 26.41 9.41 10.77
C ASP A 145 27.28 8.23 11.29
N ILE A 146 26.81 6.98 11.11
CA ILE A 146 27.58 5.76 11.43
C ILE A 146 28.73 5.59 10.42
N ALA A 147 28.45 5.71 9.12
CA ALA A 147 29.43 5.51 8.06
C ALA A 147 30.57 6.54 8.09
N ALA A 148 30.27 7.79 8.53
CA ALA A 148 31.25 8.88 8.59
C ALA A 148 32.34 8.70 9.68
N LYS A 149 32.16 7.77 10.61
CA LYS A 149 33.06 7.58 11.78
C LYS A 149 33.79 6.25 11.73
N PRO A 150 35.01 6.14 12.31
CA PRO A 150 35.62 4.85 12.59
C PRO A 150 34.72 4.05 13.55
N GLN A 151 34.54 2.77 13.25
CA GLN A 151 33.71 1.87 14.06
C GLN A 151 34.57 0.79 14.73
N THR A 152 34.12 0.27 15.87
CA THR A 152 34.78 -0.83 16.57
C THR A 152 34.52 -2.15 15.82
N PRO A 153 35.55 -2.92 15.42
CA PRO A 153 35.31 -4.17 14.72
C PRO A 153 34.39 -5.13 15.48
N GLY A 154 33.49 -5.78 14.74
CA GLY A 154 32.54 -6.76 15.29
C GLY A 154 31.25 -6.17 15.86
N THR A 155 31.09 -4.82 15.88
CA THR A 155 29.83 -4.19 16.28
C THR A 155 28.83 -4.09 15.12
N PRO A 156 27.53 -3.95 15.38
CA PRO A 156 26.53 -3.65 14.36
C PRO A 156 26.89 -2.44 13.50
N GLU A 157 27.39 -1.36 14.10
CA GLU A 157 27.80 -0.14 13.40
C GLU A 157 28.96 -0.40 12.43
N ALA A 158 29.91 -1.30 12.79
CA ALA A 158 30.99 -1.69 11.89
C ALA A 158 30.46 -2.44 10.66
N LYS A 159 29.45 -3.32 10.84
CA LYS A 159 28.79 -4.05 9.75
C LYS A 159 27.97 -3.09 8.86
N ILE A 160 27.24 -2.16 9.46
CA ILE A 160 26.53 -1.09 8.73
C ILE A 160 27.49 -0.30 7.86
N LYS A 161 28.60 0.18 8.45
CA LYS A 161 29.63 0.92 7.70
C LYS A 161 30.26 0.08 6.59
N ALA A 162 30.61 -1.17 6.86
CA ALA A 162 31.24 -2.06 5.89
C ALA A 162 30.33 -2.30 4.68
N LEU A 163 29.04 -2.56 4.92
CA LEU A 163 28.06 -2.72 3.85
C LEU A 163 27.90 -1.41 3.06
N TYR A 164 27.73 -0.28 3.75
CA TYR A 164 27.62 1.04 3.13
C TYR A 164 28.83 1.34 2.21
N ASP A 165 30.05 1.13 2.72
CA ASP A 165 31.27 1.38 1.98
C ASP A 165 31.37 0.48 0.72
N THR A 166 30.86 -0.77 0.74
CA THR A 166 30.86 -1.65 -0.45
C THR A 166 29.80 -1.24 -1.48
N VAL A 167 28.68 -0.62 -1.07
CA VAL A 167 27.71 -0.03 -2.02
C VAL A 167 28.29 1.21 -2.66
N MET A 168 28.99 2.04 -1.89
CA MET A 168 29.66 3.26 -2.35
C MET A 168 30.85 3.00 -3.29
N ASP A 169 31.42 1.80 -3.29
CA ASP A 169 32.51 1.41 -4.20
C ASP A 169 31.98 1.08 -5.60
N VAL A 170 31.47 2.10 -6.29
CA VAL A 170 30.91 1.99 -7.64
C VAL A 170 31.97 1.52 -8.63
N GLU A 171 33.22 1.98 -8.50
CA GLU A 171 34.33 1.61 -9.41
C GLU A 171 34.59 0.10 -9.37
N ALA A 172 34.64 -0.50 -8.18
CA ALA A 172 34.82 -1.94 -8.03
C ALA A 172 33.61 -2.72 -8.60
N ARG A 173 32.36 -2.24 -8.39
CA ARG A 173 31.16 -2.86 -8.94
C ARG A 173 31.12 -2.82 -10.48
N GLU A 174 31.48 -1.68 -11.07
CA GLU A 174 31.58 -1.53 -12.53
C GLU A 174 32.67 -2.45 -13.12
N ALA A 175 33.83 -2.52 -12.47
CA ALA A 175 34.93 -3.39 -12.91
C ALA A 175 34.56 -4.89 -12.83
N ALA A 176 33.77 -5.27 -11.81
CA ALA A 176 33.32 -6.66 -11.65
C ALA A 176 32.22 -7.04 -12.65
N GLY A 177 31.33 -6.10 -12.99
CA GLY A 177 30.19 -6.35 -13.86
C GLY A 177 29.37 -7.55 -13.39
N VAL A 178 29.16 -8.54 -14.27
CA VAL A 178 28.43 -9.78 -13.95
C VAL A 178 29.34 -10.95 -13.53
N ALA A 179 30.65 -10.71 -13.40
CA ALA A 179 31.62 -11.77 -13.02
C ALA A 179 31.21 -12.56 -11.76
N PRO A 180 30.62 -11.95 -10.71
CA PRO A 180 30.21 -12.70 -9.52
C PRO A 180 29.18 -13.81 -9.76
N ILE A 181 28.41 -13.70 -10.83
CA ILE A 181 27.36 -14.68 -11.19
C ILE A 181 27.61 -15.37 -12.54
N GLN A 182 28.72 -15.06 -13.20
CA GLN A 182 28.99 -15.53 -14.58
C GLN A 182 28.94 -17.05 -14.70
N GLU A 183 29.53 -17.78 -13.73
CA GLU A 183 29.56 -19.25 -13.77
C GLU A 183 28.14 -19.88 -13.74
N TYR A 184 27.18 -19.24 -13.06
CA TYR A 184 25.78 -19.69 -13.02
C TYR A 184 25.07 -19.36 -14.33
N LEU A 185 25.33 -18.19 -14.90
CA LEU A 185 24.79 -17.79 -16.19
C LEU A 185 25.27 -18.72 -17.31
N ASP A 186 26.55 -19.11 -17.29
CA ASP A 186 27.13 -20.05 -18.23
C ASP A 186 26.60 -21.47 -18.04
N ALA A 187 26.41 -21.90 -16.81
CA ALA A 187 25.82 -23.20 -16.49
C ALA A 187 24.37 -23.30 -16.97
N ILE A 188 23.55 -22.26 -16.78
CA ILE A 188 22.20 -22.18 -17.33
C ILE A 188 22.25 -22.27 -18.87
N GLU A 189 23.14 -21.50 -19.49
CA GLU A 189 23.24 -21.44 -20.96
C GLU A 189 23.66 -22.79 -21.56
N THR A 190 24.57 -23.48 -20.94
CA THR A 190 25.13 -24.75 -21.45
C THR A 190 24.29 -25.97 -21.13
N ALA A 191 23.32 -25.88 -20.19
CA ALA A 191 22.43 -26.99 -19.87
C ALA A 191 21.66 -27.46 -21.13
N LYS A 192 21.73 -28.76 -21.45
CA LYS A 192 21.11 -29.37 -22.65
C LYS A 192 19.81 -30.07 -22.35
N THR A 193 19.56 -30.36 -21.08
CA THR A 193 18.38 -31.06 -20.59
C THR A 193 17.78 -30.32 -19.40
N ILE A 194 16.52 -30.58 -19.11
CA ILE A 194 15.87 -30.05 -17.92
C ILE A 194 16.57 -30.54 -16.64
N SER A 195 17.01 -31.78 -16.61
CA SER A 195 17.73 -32.33 -15.45
C SER A 195 19.02 -31.55 -15.16
N GLU A 196 19.78 -31.20 -16.20
CA GLU A 196 20.99 -30.37 -16.05
C GLU A 196 20.64 -28.96 -15.56
N LEU A 197 19.53 -28.34 -16.02
CA LEU A 197 19.08 -27.05 -15.52
C LEU A 197 18.67 -27.15 -14.05
N ILE A 198 17.96 -28.21 -13.64
CA ILE A 198 17.60 -28.43 -12.23
C ILE A 198 18.85 -28.61 -11.35
N ASP A 199 19.90 -29.22 -11.87
CA ASP A 199 21.17 -29.34 -11.13
C ASP A 199 21.81 -27.95 -10.92
N VAL A 200 21.69 -27.04 -11.88
CA VAL A 200 22.10 -25.62 -11.72
C VAL A 200 21.23 -24.90 -10.68
N GLU A 201 19.90 -25.08 -10.72
CA GLU A 201 18.99 -24.52 -9.73
C GLU A 201 19.31 -24.97 -8.30
N CYS A 202 19.59 -26.28 -8.13
CA CYS A 202 20.03 -26.82 -6.83
C CYS A 202 21.34 -26.21 -6.36
N ARG A 203 22.24 -25.90 -7.28
CA ARG A 203 23.51 -25.23 -6.99
C ARG A 203 23.28 -23.77 -6.57
N LEU A 204 22.45 -23.01 -7.30
CA LEU A 204 22.05 -21.62 -6.96
C LEU A 204 21.46 -21.54 -5.55
N GLN A 205 20.58 -22.48 -5.21
CA GLN A 205 19.95 -22.51 -3.89
C GLN A 205 20.93 -22.85 -2.76
N LYS A 206 21.89 -23.74 -3.01
CA LYS A 206 22.90 -24.11 -2.01
C LYS A 206 23.93 -23.02 -1.79
N GLU A 207 24.46 -22.43 -2.86
CA GLU A 207 25.60 -21.53 -2.84
C GLU A 207 25.22 -20.07 -2.67
N LEU A 208 24.09 -19.64 -3.26
CA LEU A 208 23.63 -18.25 -3.22
C LEU A 208 22.32 -18.05 -2.44
N GLY A 209 21.66 -19.14 -1.99
CA GLY A 209 20.33 -19.04 -1.36
C GLY A 209 19.20 -18.70 -2.34
N LEU A 210 19.44 -18.70 -3.65
CA LEU A 210 18.48 -18.30 -4.66
C LEU A 210 17.64 -19.47 -5.18
N SER A 211 16.33 -19.29 -5.22
CA SER A 211 15.35 -20.17 -5.87
C SER A 211 14.71 -19.41 -7.02
N THR A 212 15.04 -19.77 -8.28
CA THR A 212 14.66 -18.95 -9.45
C THR A 212 13.42 -19.46 -10.15
N ILE A 213 13.29 -20.77 -10.38
CA ILE A 213 12.12 -21.35 -11.06
C ILE A 213 11.35 -22.35 -10.19
N LEU A 214 11.98 -22.91 -9.15
CA LEU A 214 11.36 -23.78 -8.14
C LEU A 214 12.03 -23.56 -6.79
N GLY A 215 11.26 -23.68 -5.72
CA GLY A 215 11.80 -23.55 -4.37
C GLY A 215 10.92 -24.20 -3.29
N PHE A 216 11.57 -24.46 -2.15
CA PHE A 216 10.90 -24.83 -0.91
C PHE A 216 11.36 -23.87 0.19
N GLY A 217 10.41 -23.42 1.00
CA GLY A 217 10.63 -22.51 2.12
C GLY A 217 9.80 -22.94 3.33
N LEU A 218 9.81 -22.14 4.39
CA LEU A 218 8.97 -22.34 5.58
C LEU A 218 7.97 -21.19 5.71
N THR A 219 6.78 -21.53 6.21
CA THR A 219 5.74 -20.58 6.61
C THR A 219 4.97 -21.15 7.79
N SER A 220 4.09 -20.36 8.42
CA SER A 220 3.17 -20.85 9.45
C SER A 220 2.13 -21.80 8.84
N ASP A 221 1.78 -22.87 9.56
CA ASP A 221 0.71 -23.76 9.17
C ASP A 221 -0.64 -23.14 9.55
N PHE A 222 -1.53 -22.98 8.60
CA PHE A 222 -2.85 -22.40 8.86
C PHE A 222 -3.73 -23.26 9.77
N GLU A 223 -3.53 -24.59 9.78
CA GLU A 223 -4.31 -25.50 10.64
C GLU A 223 -3.77 -25.60 12.07
N ASP A 224 -2.49 -25.29 12.26
CA ASP A 224 -1.82 -25.28 13.56
C ASP A 224 -0.75 -24.17 13.55
N SER A 225 -1.17 -22.97 13.90
CA SER A 225 -0.35 -21.75 13.84
C SER A 225 0.88 -21.76 14.76
N ASN A 226 1.00 -22.76 15.67
CA ASN A 226 2.21 -22.97 16.46
C ASN A 226 3.27 -23.78 15.72
N ARG A 227 2.94 -24.30 14.53
CA ARG A 227 3.84 -25.14 13.74
C ARG A 227 4.20 -24.44 12.43
N LYS A 228 5.43 -24.64 11.98
CA LYS A 228 5.86 -24.28 10.63
C LYS A 228 5.54 -25.41 9.65
N VAL A 229 5.16 -25.05 8.44
CA VAL A 229 4.92 -25.96 7.32
C VAL A 229 5.85 -25.62 6.17
N VAL A 230 6.29 -26.62 5.42
CA VAL A 230 7.07 -26.40 4.19
C VAL A 230 6.14 -25.86 3.12
N ALA A 231 6.53 -24.74 2.49
CA ALA A 231 5.84 -24.18 1.34
C ALA A 231 6.59 -24.53 0.06
N PHE A 232 5.86 -24.88 -0.99
CA PHE A 232 6.40 -25.06 -2.33
C PHE A 232 6.04 -23.86 -3.22
N SER A 233 7.03 -23.37 -3.95
CA SER A 233 6.86 -22.32 -4.96
C SER A 233 7.43 -22.75 -6.31
N SER A 234 6.83 -22.24 -7.38
CA SER A 234 7.35 -22.27 -8.74
C SER A 234 7.45 -20.84 -9.27
N PHE A 235 8.09 -20.65 -10.42
CA PHE A 235 8.09 -19.32 -11.02
C PHE A 235 6.65 -18.80 -11.19
N GLY A 236 6.46 -17.53 -10.94
CA GLY A 236 5.20 -16.82 -11.00
C GLY A 236 5.22 -15.74 -12.08
N ALA A 237 4.27 -14.84 -11.99
CA ALA A 237 4.23 -13.61 -12.76
C ALA A 237 4.98 -12.50 -12.01
N SER A 238 5.84 -11.75 -12.67
CA SER A 238 6.56 -10.61 -12.08
C SER A 238 5.72 -9.34 -12.04
N MET A 239 4.67 -9.28 -12.85
CA MET A 239 3.71 -8.19 -12.91
C MET A 239 2.32 -8.68 -12.45
N THR A 240 1.39 -7.76 -12.25
CA THR A 240 0.02 -8.10 -11.81
C THR A 240 -0.72 -8.92 -12.87
N LYS A 241 -1.72 -9.70 -12.45
CA LYS A 241 -2.61 -10.44 -13.36
C LYS A 241 -3.26 -9.49 -14.39
N ASP A 242 -3.75 -8.36 -13.92
CA ASP A 242 -4.39 -7.33 -14.75
C ASP A 242 -3.46 -6.81 -15.85
N PHE A 243 -2.16 -6.62 -15.54
CA PHE A 243 -1.17 -6.22 -16.55
C PHE A 243 -1.11 -7.20 -17.72
N TYR A 244 -1.12 -8.50 -17.48
CA TYR A 244 -1.06 -9.50 -18.55
C TYR A 244 -2.37 -9.60 -19.35
N GLU A 245 -3.51 -9.39 -18.71
CA GLU A 245 -4.83 -9.49 -19.31
C GLU A 245 -5.23 -8.19 -20.03
N ASN A 246 -5.09 -7.05 -19.37
CA ASN A 246 -5.63 -5.76 -19.78
C ASN A 246 -4.58 -4.68 -20.05
N GLY A 247 -3.31 -4.91 -19.70
CA GLY A 247 -2.23 -3.93 -19.83
C GLY A 247 -2.15 -3.34 -21.25
N THR A 248 -1.86 -2.05 -21.33
CA THR A 248 -1.69 -1.32 -22.59
C THR A 248 -0.46 -1.81 -23.38
N GLN A 249 -0.41 -1.51 -24.66
CA GLN A 249 0.77 -1.86 -25.47
C GLN A 249 2.03 -1.14 -24.95
N GLU A 250 1.90 0.11 -24.51
CA GLU A 250 3.02 0.89 -23.94
C GLU A 250 3.56 0.24 -22.65
N GLN A 251 2.69 -0.23 -21.78
CA GLN A 251 3.09 -0.95 -20.58
C GLN A 251 3.80 -2.27 -20.90
N LYS A 252 3.29 -3.02 -21.87
CA LYS A 252 3.91 -4.28 -22.35
C LYS A 252 5.27 -4.02 -22.98
N ASP A 253 5.39 -2.98 -23.79
CA ASP A 253 6.65 -2.59 -24.42
C ASP A 253 7.67 -2.14 -23.38
N ALA A 254 7.27 -1.38 -22.35
CA ALA A 254 8.13 -0.96 -21.23
C ALA A 254 8.69 -2.19 -20.46
N TYR A 255 7.83 -3.16 -20.16
CA TYR A 255 8.26 -4.37 -19.46
C TYR A 255 9.19 -5.23 -20.32
N LEU A 256 8.88 -5.44 -21.60
CA LEU A 256 9.75 -6.17 -22.52
C LEU A 256 11.09 -5.47 -22.74
N ALA A 257 11.11 -4.13 -22.79
CA ALA A 257 12.35 -3.35 -22.87
C ALA A 257 13.21 -3.55 -21.62
N TYR A 258 12.60 -3.52 -20.44
CA TYR A 258 13.29 -3.80 -19.17
C TYR A 258 13.92 -5.20 -19.14
N LEU A 259 13.15 -6.25 -19.46
CA LEU A 259 13.67 -7.63 -19.54
C LEU A 259 14.81 -7.74 -20.55
N THR A 260 14.66 -7.12 -21.72
CA THR A 260 15.70 -7.10 -22.78
C THR A 260 16.96 -6.42 -22.28
N LYS A 261 16.84 -5.28 -21.57
CA LYS A 261 17.97 -4.54 -21.01
C LYS A 261 18.74 -5.39 -19.99
N LEU A 262 18.04 -6.02 -19.01
CA LEU A 262 18.67 -6.92 -18.03
C LEU A 262 19.43 -8.05 -18.72
N LEU A 263 18.81 -8.71 -19.67
CA LEU A 263 19.41 -9.81 -20.41
C LEU A 263 20.62 -9.38 -21.25
N THR A 264 20.59 -8.18 -21.85
CA THR A 264 21.73 -7.60 -22.58
C THR A 264 22.88 -7.29 -21.66
N LEU A 265 22.61 -6.66 -20.50
CA LEU A 265 23.62 -6.39 -19.45
C LEU A 265 24.28 -7.68 -18.95
N SER A 266 23.60 -8.82 -19.03
CA SER A 266 24.16 -10.13 -18.67
C SER A 266 25.02 -10.78 -19.77
N GLY A 267 25.33 -10.05 -20.85
CA GLY A 267 26.23 -10.50 -21.92
C GLY A 267 25.55 -11.14 -23.13
N LEU A 268 24.21 -11.15 -23.22
CA LEU A 268 23.51 -11.60 -24.43
C LEU A 268 23.52 -10.52 -25.51
N SER A 269 23.51 -10.96 -26.80
CA SER A 269 23.21 -10.01 -27.87
C SER A 269 21.78 -9.47 -27.74
N GLU A 270 21.53 -8.26 -28.21
CA GLU A 270 20.20 -7.61 -28.17
C GLU A 270 19.12 -8.50 -28.80
N GLN A 271 19.41 -9.15 -29.93
CA GLN A 271 18.48 -10.09 -30.59
C GLN A 271 18.14 -11.27 -29.64
N ALA A 272 19.15 -11.93 -29.06
CA ALA A 272 18.93 -13.06 -28.17
C ALA A 272 18.21 -12.64 -26.88
N ALA A 273 18.53 -11.46 -26.34
CA ALA A 273 17.85 -10.88 -25.17
C ALA A 273 16.36 -10.61 -25.45
N THR A 274 16.05 -10.00 -26.60
CA THR A 274 14.66 -9.73 -27.02
C THR A 274 13.85 -11.01 -27.22
N GLU A 275 14.44 -12.04 -27.84
CA GLU A 275 13.77 -13.33 -28.02
C GLU A 275 13.47 -13.98 -26.66
N ARG A 276 14.39 -13.93 -25.70
CA ARG A 276 14.22 -14.50 -24.36
C ARG A 276 13.24 -13.69 -23.52
N ALA A 277 13.26 -12.36 -23.58
CA ALA A 277 12.27 -11.51 -22.93
C ALA A 277 10.83 -11.89 -23.34
N LYS A 278 10.60 -12.20 -24.61
CA LYS A 278 9.30 -12.68 -25.09
C LYS A 278 8.92 -14.05 -24.53
N LEU A 279 9.90 -14.96 -24.33
CA LEU A 279 9.64 -16.26 -23.70
C LEU A 279 9.25 -16.10 -22.24
N VAL A 280 9.96 -15.23 -21.49
CA VAL A 280 9.65 -14.89 -20.10
C VAL A 280 8.23 -14.33 -20.04
N TYR A 281 7.94 -13.26 -20.78
CA TYR A 281 6.61 -12.64 -20.80
C TYR A 281 5.48 -13.65 -21.08
N ALA A 282 5.67 -14.51 -22.09
CA ALA A 282 4.65 -15.50 -22.45
C ALA A 282 4.41 -16.55 -21.36
N ALA A 283 5.47 -16.96 -20.65
CA ALA A 283 5.37 -17.91 -19.54
C ALA A 283 4.67 -17.29 -18.34
N GLU A 284 5.06 -16.07 -17.96
CA GLU A 284 4.45 -15.30 -16.87
C GLU A 284 2.98 -15.01 -17.15
N ALA A 285 2.63 -14.59 -18.37
CA ALA A 285 1.24 -14.36 -18.77
C ALA A 285 0.36 -15.62 -18.65
N LYS A 286 0.93 -16.80 -18.97
CA LYS A 286 0.22 -18.07 -18.79
C LYS A 286 -0.01 -18.42 -17.31
N VAL A 287 0.97 -18.16 -16.46
CA VAL A 287 0.85 -18.38 -15.02
C VAL A 287 -0.13 -17.37 -14.41
N ALA A 288 0.01 -16.08 -14.73
CA ALA A 288 -0.88 -15.01 -14.27
C ALA A 288 -2.36 -15.31 -14.57
N LYS A 289 -2.66 -15.79 -15.78
CA LYS A 289 -4.02 -16.18 -16.16
C LYS A 289 -4.59 -17.32 -15.31
N ALA A 290 -3.74 -18.18 -14.79
CA ALA A 290 -4.14 -19.33 -13.96
C ALA A 290 -4.09 -19.04 -12.46
N SER A 291 -3.54 -17.89 -12.07
CA SER A 291 -3.41 -17.46 -10.67
C SER A 291 -4.74 -16.94 -10.13
N TYR A 292 -4.86 -16.96 -8.83
CA TYR A 292 -5.95 -16.32 -8.11
C TYR A 292 -6.00 -14.81 -8.40
N ASP A 293 -7.17 -14.21 -8.17
CA ASP A 293 -7.30 -12.76 -8.14
C ASP A 293 -6.73 -12.20 -6.82
N PRO A 294 -6.30 -10.92 -6.76
CA PRO A 294 -5.64 -10.37 -5.58
C PRO A 294 -6.37 -10.61 -4.27
N GLN A 295 -7.69 -10.42 -4.23
CA GLN A 295 -8.52 -10.63 -3.04
C GLN A 295 -8.59 -12.10 -2.59
N GLU A 296 -8.34 -13.06 -3.49
CA GLU A 296 -8.39 -14.48 -3.17
C GLU A 296 -7.18 -14.95 -2.35
N TYR A 297 -6.05 -14.21 -2.44
CA TYR A 297 -4.87 -14.50 -1.61
C TYR A 297 -5.06 -14.16 -0.12
N GLY A 298 -6.06 -13.37 0.24
CA GLY A 298 -6.47 -13.16 1.63
C GLY A 298 -7.38 -14.27 2.18
N ASP A 299 -7.93 -15.12 1.31
CA ASP A 299 -8.88 -16.16 1.70
C ASP A 299 -8.17 -17.47 2.04
N VAL A 300 -8.07 -17.80 3.34
CA VAL A 300 -7.41 -19.01 3.82
C VAL A 300 -8.03 -20.31 3.24
N ASP A 301 -9.32 -20.33 2.93
CA ASP A 301 -9.98 -21.50 2.32
C ASP A 301 -9.47 -21.75 0.88
N LYS A 302 -8.92 -20.73 0.24
CA LYS A 302 -8.33 -20.82 -1.09
C LYS A 302 -6.84 -21.17 -1.05
N ILE A 303 -6.10 -20.54 -0.13
CA ILE A 303 -4.63 -20.62 -0.10
C ILE A 303 -4.08 -21.77 0.76
N ASN A 304 -4.89 -22.39 1.62
CA ASN A 304 -4.46 -23.50 2.47
C ASN A 304 -4.57 -24.85 1.74
N ASN A 305 -3.69 -25.11 0.78
CA ASN A 305 -3.71 -26.36 0.01
C ASN A 305 -2.52 -27.24 0.39
N ILE A 306 -2.76 -28.25 1.23
CA ILE A 306 -1.71 -29.16 1.73
C ILE A 306 -1.55 -30.36 0.78
N TYR A 307 -0.33 -30.57 0.34
CA TYR A 307 0.11 -31.65 -0.54
C TYR A 307 1.19 -32.51 0.11
N LYS A 308 1.37 -33.72 -0.41
CA LYS A 308 2.60 -34.50 -0.22
C LYS A 308 3.57 -34.20 -1.36
N LEU A 309 4.86 -34.36 -1.13
CA LEU A 309 5.88 -34.21 -2.18
C LEU A 309 5.57 -35.08 -3.41
N SER A 310 5.06 -36.31 -3.21
CA SER A 310 4.65 -37.22 -4.29
C SER A 310 3.52 -36.68 -5.16
N ASP A 311 2.64 -35.84 -4.61
CA ASP A 311 1.53 -35.26 -5.34
C ASP A 311 2.00 -34.12 -6.24
N ILE A 312 2.88 -33.27 -5.72
CA ILE A 312 3.55 -32.23 -6.50
C ILE A 312 4.45 -32.85 -7.56
N GLN A 313 5.22 -33.89 -7.22
CA GLN A 313 6.09 -34.62 -8.16
C GLN A 313 5.32 -35.15 -9.39
N ARG A 314 4.06 -35.53 -9.27
CA ARG A 314 3.25 -35.97 -10.41
C ARG A 314 3.03 -34.85 -11.44
N GLN A 315 2.97 -33.60 -10.98
CA GLN A 315 2.85 -32.44 -11.88
C GLN A 315 4.20 -32.16 -12.58
N PHE A 316 5.30 -32.38 -11.89
CA PHE A 316 6.67 -32.15 -12.37
C PHE A 316 7.37 -33.46 -12.75
N SER A 317 6.69 -34.32 -13.51
CA SER A 317 7.10 -35.72 -13.78
C SER A 317 8.44 -35.89 -14.52
N LYS A 318 8.97 -34.83 -15.13
CA LYS A 318 10.24 -34.88 -15.90
C LYS A 318 11.47 -34.44 -15.14
N ILE A 319 11.30 -34.02 -13.88
CA ILE A 319 12.39 -33.58 -12.99
C ILE A 319 12.30 -34.29 -11.65
N SER A 320 13.37 -34.25 -10.86
CA SER A 320 13.36 -34.75 -9.49
C SER A 320 13.13 -33.61 -8.49
N LEU A 321 11.92 -33.47 -7.98
CA LEU A 321 11.65 -32.52 -6.90
C LEU A 321 12.36 -32.89 -5.61
N ALA A 322 12.67 -34.17 -5.40
CA ALA A 322 13.45 -34.59 -4.23
C ALA A 322 14.85 -33.94 -4.21
N LYS A 323 15.50 -33.74 -5.38
CA LYS A 323 16.78 -33.02 -5.46
C LYS A 323 16.63 -31.54 -5.08
N VAL A 324 15.55 -30.89 -5.56
CA VAL A 324 15.26 -29.47 -5.23
C VAL A 324 14.97 -29.33 -3.74
N TYR A 325 14.19 -30.26 -3.19
CA TYR A 325 13.88 -30.29 -1.76
C TYR A 325 15.16 -30.46 -0.92
N GLU A 326 16.02 -31.42 -1.29
CA GLU A 326 17.33 -31.62 -0.62
C GLU A 326 18.21 -30.38 -0.70
N ALA A 327 18.18 -29.65 -1.83
CA ALA A 327 18.97 -28.44 -2.00
C ALA A 327 18.51 -27.29 -1.09
N SER A 328 17.24 -27.27 -0.67
CA SER A 328 16.74 -26.29 0.29
C SER A 328 17.39 -26.44 1.68
N GLY A 329 17.85 -27.63 2.03
CA GLY A 329 18.36 -27.96 3.36
C GLY A 329 17.26 -28.26 4.38
N LEU A 330 15.99 -28.18 4.00
CA LEU A 330 14.85 -28.44 4.89
C LEU A 330 14.74 -29.93 5.23
N ALA A 331 14.35 -30.22 6.47
CA ALA A 331 14.04 -31.60 6.90
C ALA A 331 12.80 -32.12 6.19
N PRO A 332 12.71 -33.43 5.91
CA PRO A 332 11.57 -34.02 5.23
C PRO A 332 10.23 -33.71 5.91
N SER A 333 9.21 -33.39 5.12
CA SER A 333 7.85 -33.12 5.59
C SER A 333 6.83 -33.83 4.70
N ASP A 334 5.79 -34.40 5.33
CA ASP A 334 4.62 -34.95 4.63
C ASP A 334 3.55 -33.89 4.33
N ARG A 335 3.76 -32.65 4.84
CA ARG A 335 2.88 -31.52 4.66
C ARG A 335 3.61 -30.42 3.90
N ILE A 336 3.14 -30.12 2.71
CA ILE A 336 3.69 -29.06 1.87
C ILE A 336 2.55 -28.16 1.43
N LEU A 337 2.61 -26.90 1.82
CA LEU A 337 1.65 -25.90 1.41
C LEU A 337 1.92 -25.45 -0.04
N VAL A 338 0.87 -25.43 -0.85
CA VAL A 338 0.85 -24.84 -2.17
C VAL A 338 -0.21 -23.75 -2.17
N THR A 339 0.19 -22.49 -2.08
CA THR A 339 -0.73 -21.36 -1.97
C THR A 339 -1.66 -21.27 -3.17
N ASP A 340 -1.13 -21.42 -4.39
CA ASP A 340 -1.89 -21.33 -5.64
C ASP A 340 -1.67 -22.58 -6.52
N PRO A 341 -2.53 -23.59 -6.42
CA PRO A 341 -2.45 -24.80 -7.25
C PRO A 341 -2.68 -24.54 -8.75
N GLY A 342 -3.38 -23.46 -9.11
CA GLY A 342 -3.61 -23.04 -10.50
C GLY A 342 -2.32 -22.56 -11.15
N ALA A 343 -1.66 -21.61 -10.50
CA ALA A 343 -0.35 -21.09 -10.89
C ALA A 343 0.70 -22.21 -10.96
N MET A 344 0.77 -23.08 -9.94
CA MET A 344 1.68 -24.22 -9.93
C MET A 344 1.49 -25.12 -11.15
N ARG A 345 0.26 -25.49 -11.51
CA ARG A 345 -0.01 -26.35 -12.68
C ARG A 345 0.36 -25.67 -13.99
N ALA A 346 0.11 -24.35 -14.11
CA ALA A 346 0.49 -23.58 -15.29
C ALA A 346 2.01 -23.56 -15.45
N ALA A 347 2.77 -23.31 -14.38
CA ALA A 347 4.22 -23.35 -14.36
C ALA A 347 4.75 -24.75 -14.67
N ALA A 348 4.19 -25.81 -14.08
CA ALA A 348 4.58 -27.19 -14.30
C ALA A 348 4.55 -27.60 -15.77
N SER A 349 3.67 -26.99 -16.57
CA SER A 349 3.55 -27.28 -18.00
C SER A 349 4.80 -26.94 -18.82
N TYR A 350 5.74 -26.16 -18.30
CA TYR A 350 7.02 -25.82 -18.92
C TYR A 350 8.14 -26.79 -18.55
N PHE A 351 7.98 -27.64 -17.53
CA PHE A 351 9.03 -28.54 -17.08
C PHE A 351 9.11 -29.82 -17.96
N ASN A 352 9.45 -29.62 -19.22
CA ASN A 352 9.66 -30.64 -20.24
C ASN A 352 10.68 -30.13 -21.30
N ASP A 353 11.16 -30.99 -22.18
CA ASP A 353 12.22 -30.63 -23.13
C ASP A 353 11.84 -29.46 -24.06
N ALA A 354 10.58 -29.31 -24.40
CA ALA A 354 10.10 -28.20 -25.23
C ALA A 354 10.12 -26.87 -24.44
N GLY A 355 10.01 -26.91 -23.14
CA GLY A 355 10.05 -25.73 -22.24
C GLY A 355 11.46 -25.32 -21.82
N LEU A 356 12.51 -26.10 -22.11
CA LEU A 356 13.86 -25.84 -21.63
C LEU A 356 14.36 -24.42 -21.96
N ALA A 357 14.14 -23.94 -23.17
CA ALA A 357 14.56 -22.59 -23.58
C ALA A 357 13.87 -21.50 -22.72
N THR A 358 12.58 -21.68 -22.44
CA THR A 358 11.81 -20.77 -21.60
C THR A 358 12.30 -20.80 -20.15
N LEU A 359 12.51 -21.99 -19.57
CA LEU A 359 13.00 -22.13 -18.20
C LEU A 359 14.41 -21.54 -18.03
N LYS A 360 15.29 -21.67 -19.02
CA LYS A 360 16.61 -20.99 -19.03
C LYS A 360 16.46 -19.47 -19.03
N ALA A 361 15.53 -18.93 -19.84
CA ALA A 361 15.27 -17.50 -19.87
C ALA A 361 14.73 -17.01 -18.54
N LEU A 362 13.77 -17.73 -17.94
CA LEU A 362 13.21 -17.43 -16.62
C LEU A 362 14.28 -17.46 -15.53
N SER A 363 15.05 -18.55 -15.43
CA SER A 363 16.12 -18.70 -14.43
C SER A 363 17.15 -17.58 -14.53
N ARG A 364 17.64 -17.29 -15.74
CA ARG A 364 18.58 -16.20 -15.98
C ARG A 364 18.00 -14.85 -15.58
N THR A 365 16.76 -14.55 -15.98
CA THR A 365 16.08 -13.30 -15.64
C THR A 365 15.87 -13.17 -14.13
N ALA A 366 15.45 -14.23 -13.46
CA ALA A 366 15.22 -14.23 -12.02
C ALA A 366 16.51 -13.96 -11.22
N ILE A 367 17.66 -14.53 -11.61
CA ILE A 367 18.94 -14.18 -10.99
C ILE A 367 19.22 -12.68 -11.14
N LEU A 368 19.07 -12.14 -12.37
CA LEU A 368 19.37 -10.74 -12.63
C LEU A 368 18.43 -9.79 -11.88
N MET A 369 17.16 -10.15 -11.72
CA MET A 369 16.22 -9.38 -10.90
C MET A 369 16.56 -9.46 -9.42
N SER A 370 17.05 -10.62 -8.94
CA SER A 370 17.37 -10.83 -7.51
C SER A 370 18.64 -10.14 -7.07
N VAL A 371 19.70 -10.17 -7.88
CA VAL A 371 21.02 -9.68 -7.46
C VAL A 371 21.59 -8.58 -8.36
N GLY A 372 20.88 -8.17 -9.41
CA GLY A 372 21.35 -7.14 -10.34
C GLY A 372 21.72 -5.82 -9.65
N GLY A 373 20.95 -5.43 -8.63
CA GLY A 373 21.24 -4.24 -7.82
C GLY A 373 22.57 -4.28 -7.07
N CYS A 374 23.13 -5.49 -6.86
CA CYS A 374 24.45 -5.68 -6.24
C CYS A 374 25.60 -5.70 -7.26
N LEU A 375 25.29 -5.68 -8.54
CA LEU A 375 26.24 -5.72 -9.64
C LEU A 375 26.60 -4.28 -10.11
N ASN A 376 26.68 -4.04 -11.41
CA ASN A 376 27.01 -2.72 -11.92
C ASN A 376 25.80 -1.77 -11.97
N GLN A 377 26.08 -0.48 -12.17
CA GLN A 377 25.08 0.60 -12.18
C GLN A 377 24.00 0.42 -13.26
N GLY A 378 24.34 -0.21 -14.40
CA GLY A 378 23.42 -0.42 -15.51
C GLY A 378 22.15 -1.20 -15.13
N PHE A 379 22.21 -2.10 -14.14
CA PHE A 379 21.04 -2.84 -13.64
C PHE A 379 20.11 -1.93 -12.82
N ILE A 380 20.68 -1.01 -12.03
CA ILE A 380 19.92 -0.01 -11.27
C ILE A 380 19.22 0.95 -12.24
N GLU A 381 19.96 1.44 -13.23
CA GLU A 381 19.43 2.33 -14.26
C GLU A 381 18.28 1.67 -15.05
N ALA A 382 18.42 0.39 -15.40
CA ALA A 382 17.36 -0.35 -16.07
C ALA A 382 16.06 -0.39 -15.25
N SER A 383 16.16 -0.57 -13.94
CA SER A 383 15.00 -0.55 -13.03
C SER A 383 14.38 0.85 -12.94
N VAL A 384 15.19 1.90 -12.85
CA VAL A 384 14.72 3.31 -12.84
C VAL A 384 14.01 3.67 -14.16
N GLU A 385 14.60 3.29 -15.31
CA GLU A 385 13.99 3.49 -16.63
C GLU A 385 12.63 2.79 -16.73
N PHE A 386 12.54 1.55 -16.26
CA PHE A 386 11.28 0.80 -16.25
C PHE A 386 10.24 1.45 -15.34
N THR A 387 10.61 1.82 -14.11
CA THR A 387 9.72 2.47 -13.16
C THR A 387 9.16 3.78 -13.73
N LYS A 388 10.00 4.55 -14.41
CA LYS A 388 9.59 5.77 -15.09
C LYS A 388 8.63 5.51 -16.25
N ALA A 389 8.93 4.51 -17.09
CA ALA A 389 8.11 4.18 -18.24
C ALA A 389 6.76 3.57 -17.85
N TYR A 390 6.73 2.72 -16.81
CA TYR A 390 5.55 1.97 -16.41
C TYR A 390 4.66 2.73 -15.43
N TYR A 391 5.26 3.31 -14.37
CA TYR A 391 4.53 3.98 -13.29
C TYR A 391 4.54 5.52 -13.41
N GLY A 392 5.31 6.10 -14.33
CA GLY A 392 5.48 7.55 -14.46
C GLY A 392 6.31 8.17 -13.33
N ILE A 393 7.05 7.37 -12.57
CA ILE A 393 7.81 7.82 -11.38
C ILE A 393 9.29 7.90 -11.73
N ASP A 394 9.88 9.09 -11.57
CA ASP A 394 11.33 9.27 -11.72
C ASP A 394 12.04 9.00 -10.39
N MET A 395 12.55 7.78 -10.23
CA MET A 395 13.26 7.32 -9.02
C MET A 395 14.79 7.49 -9.14
N THR A 396 15.26 8.50 -9.85
CA THR A 396 16.70 8.79 -9.91
C THR A 396 17.21 9.16 -8.52
N GLN A 397 18.20 8.41 -8.03
CA GLN A 397 18.79 8.55 -6.71
C GLN A 397 20.31 8.76 -6.80
N THR A 398 20.90 9.44 -5.81
CA THR A 398 22.35 9.49 -5.66
C THR A 398 22.90 8.16 -5.14
N THR A 399 24.20 7.92 -5.31
CA THR A 399 24.83 6.70 -4.77
C THR A 399 24.66 6.59 -3.26
N GLU A 400 24.72 7.70 -2.54
CA GLU A 400 24.51 7.75 -1.08
C GLU A 400 23.09 7.35 -0.70
N GLN A 401 22.08 7.80 -1.46
CA GLN A 401 20.69 7.41 -1.24
C GLN A 401 20.47 5.91 -1.51
N ILE A 402 21.07 5.40 -2.59
CA ILE A 402 21.07 3.96 -2.90
C ILE A 402 21.74 3.19 -1.77
N ALA A 403 22.91 3.63 -1.31
CA ALA A 403 23.64 2.97 -0.23
C ALA A 403 22.83 2.95 1.08
N ALA A 404 22.22 4.06 1.45
CA ALA A 404 21.35 4.12 2.62
C ALA A 404 20.15 3.16 2.50
N GLN A 405 19.51 3.12 1.34
CA GLN A 405 18.37 2.23 1.09
C GLN A 405 18.77 0.74 1.15
N GLN A 406 19.92 0.38 0.56
CA GLN A 406 20.42 -1.00 0.61
C GLN A 406 20.76 -1.44 2.03
N VAL A 407 21.44 -0.57 2.80
CA VAL A 407 21.74 -0.83 4.21
C VAL A 407 20.47 -0.94 5.04
N GLN A 408 19.48 -0.06 4.80
CA GLN A 408 18.18 -0.11 5.48
C GLN A 408 17.46 -1.44 5.23
N GLY A 409 17.46 -1.95 4.00
CA GLY A 409 16.78 -3.21 3.67
C GLY A 409 17.51 -4.46 4.14
N LEU A 410 18.86 -4.44 4.17
CA LEU A 410 19.67 -5.63 4.46
C LEU A 410 20.05 -5.76 5.94
N LEU A 411 20.14 -4.65 6.68
CA LEU A 411 20.53 -4.61 8.10
C LEU A 411 19.46 -3.96 8.97
N ALA A 412 18.21 -4.22 8.64
CA ALA A 412 17.04 -3.58 9.24
C ALA A 412 16.97 -3.78 10.76
N ASP A 413 17.28 -4.98 11.28
CA ASP A 413 17.30 -5.27 12.73
C ASP A 413 18.25 -4.36 13.51
N TYR A 414 19.47 -4.16 12.97
CA TYR A 414 20.43 -3.26 13.61
C TYR A 414 19.99 -1.81 13.57
N LEU A 415 19.38 -1.38 12.46
CA LEU A 415 18.88 -0.03 12.29
C LEU A 415 17.63 0.22 13.12
N GLY A 416 16.76 -0.77 13.29
CA GLY A 416 15.56 -0.68 14.11
C GLY A 416 15.88 -0.26 15.53
N ARG A 417 16.90 -0.88 16.13
CA ARG A 417 17.37 -0.53 17.47
C ARG A 417 17.90 0.91 17.54
N ALA A 418 18.76 1.28 16.61
CA ALA A 418 19.34 2.64 16.55
C ALA A 418 18.26 3.70 16.33
N TYR A 419 17.25 3.39 15.50
CA TYR A 419 16.12 4.27 15.23
C TYR A 419 15.27 4.51 16.48
N VAL A 420 14.93 3.46 17.22
CA VAL A 420 14.15 3.56 18.47
C VAL A 420 14.89 4.42 19.51
N GLU A 421 16.19 4.17 19.71
CA GLU A 421 17.02 4.95 20.65
C GLU A 421 17.07 6.45 20.29
N ALA A 422 17.02 6.78 18.98
CA ALA A 422 17.15 8.17 18.52
C ALA A 422 15.81 8.91 18.41
N HIS A 423 14.70 8.22 18.07
CA HIS A 423 13.47 8.88 17.59
C HIS A 423 12.19 8.47 18.33
N PHE A 424 12.19 7.43 19.18
CA PHE A 424 10.97 6.95 19.81
C PHE A 424 10.77 7.45 21.22
N SER A 425 9.51 7.66 21.61
CA SER A 425 9.09 8.15 22.90
C SER A 425 8.33 7.07 23.69
N GLU A 426 8.82 6.73 24.89
CA GLU A 426 8.10 5.84 25.82
C GLU A 426 6.68 6.33 26.15
N LYS A 427 6.47 7.64 26.18
CA LYS A 427 5.14 8.22 26.36
C LYS A 427 4.20 7.85 25.19
N ALA A 428 4.69 7.88 23.96
CA ALA A 428 3.90 7.47 22.79
C ALA A 428 3.51 5.99 22.87
N LYS A 429 4.44 5.12 23.32
CA LYS A 429 4.17 3.70 23.56
C LYS A 429 3.04 3.50 24.56
N GLN A 430 3.15 4.13 25.73
CA GLN A 430 2.15 4.03 26.80
C GLN A 430 0.78 4.53 26.35
N ASP A 431 0.71 5.69 25.70
CA ASP A 431 -0.56 6.26 25.22
C ASP A 431 -1.23 5.35 24.15
N ALA A 432 -0.44 4.72 23.29
CA ALA A 432 -0.95 3.76 22.30
C ALA A 432 -1.46 2.47 22.96
N GLU A 433 -0.71 1.91 23.92
CA GLU A 433 -1.11 0.73 24.69
C GLU A 433 -2.41 0.99 25.49
N GLU A 434 -2.52 2.14 26.15
CA GLU A 434 -3.74 2.55 26.87
C GLU A 434 -4.93 2.66 25.90
N MET A 435 -4.72 3.22 24.71
CA MET A 435 -5.74 3.35 23.67
C MET A 435 -6.19 1.99 23.15
N ILE A 436 -5.26 1.07 22.92
CA ILE A 436 -5.56 -0.31 22.48
C ILE A 436 -6.43 -1.01 23.53
N HIS A 437 -6.03 -0.98 24.80
CA HIS A 437 -6.82 -1.59 25.88
C HIS A 437 -8.22 -1.00 26.00
N GLU A 438 -8.36 0.31 25.89
CA GLU A 438 -9.69 0.95 25.84
C GLU A 438 -10.53 0.45 24.68
N PHE A 439 -9.94 0.31 23.50
CA PHE A 439 -10.66 -0.14 22.30
C PHE A 439 -11.08 -1.60 22.39
N LEU A 440 -10.23 -2.48 22.91
CA LEU A 440 -10.61 -3.87 23.16
C LEU A 440 -11.87 -3.99 24.04
N GLU A 441 -11.98 -3.19 25.12
CA GLU A 441 -13.17 -3.15 25.95
C GLU A 441 -14.40 -2.57 25.22
N ILE A 442 -14.21 -1.58 24.35
CA ILE A 442 -15.27 -1.05 23.50
C ILE A 442 -15.76 -2.14 22.54
N TYR A 443 -14.86 -2.87 21.88
CA TYR A 443 -15.24 -3.95 20.97
C TYR A 443 -15.99 -5.07 21.68
N LYS A 444 -15.57 -5.50 22.87
CA LYS A 444 -16.29 -6.49 23.68
C LYS A 444 -17.73 -6.05 23.95
N THR A 445 -17.90 -4.81 24.46
CA THR A 445 -19.22 -4.24 24.72
C THR A 445 -20.10 -4.19 23.47
N ARG A 446 -19.51 -3.85 22.30
CA ARG A 446 -20.24 -3.76 21.04
C ARG A 446 -20.63 -5.15 20.54
N ILE A 447 -19.75 -6.14 20.62
CA ILE A 447 -20.05 -7.53 20.24
C ILE A 447 -21.17 -8.10 21.11
N GLU A 448 -21.14 -7.84 22.42
CA GLU A 448 -22.23 -8.26 23.34
C GLU A 448 -23.59 -7.67 22.94
N ALA A 449 -23.62 -6.43 22.43
CA ALA A 449 -24.82 -5.74 22.02
C ALA A 449 -25.36 -6.13 20.63
N LEU A 450 -24.63 -6.93 19.83
CA LEU A 450 -25.11 -7.35 18.51
C LEU A 450 -26.36 -8.23 18.62
N ASP A 451 -27.39 -7.91 17.85
CA ASP A 451 -28.68 -8.60 17.85
C ASP A 451 -28.74 -9.78 16.84
N TRP A 452 -27.83 -9.83 15.90
CA TRP A 452 -27.79 -10.81 14.82
C TRP A 452 -26.87 -12.01 15.13
N MET A 453 -26.04 -11.93 16.17
CA MET A 453 -25.06 -12.94 16.56
C MET A 453 -25.52 -13.68 17.81
N SER A 454 -25.42 -15.01 17.84
CA SER A 454 -25.71 -15.84 19.00
C SER A 454 -24.70 -15.65 20.13
N ASP A 455 -25.10 -15.93 21.37
CA ASP A 455 -24.20 -15.83 22.54
C ASP A 455 -22.98 -16.74 22.41
N ALA A 456 -23.11 -17.90 21.76
CA ALA A 456 -21.98 -18.82 21.54
C ALA A 456 -20.91 -18.20 20.66
N THR A 457 -21.30 -17.56 19.57
CA THR A 457 -20.36 -16.88 18.65
C THR A 457 -19.79 -15.62 19.30
N LYS A 458 -20.61 -14.84 20.05
CA LYS A 458 -20.12 -13.67 20.81
C LYS A 458 -19.01 -14.04 21.79
N GLN A 459 -19.17 -15.14 22.55
CA GLN A 459 -18.14 -15.59 23.49
C GLN A 459 -16.83 -15.96 22.78
N LYS A 460 -16.90 -16.56 21.60
CA LYS A 460 -15.69 -16.85 20.80
C LYS A 460 -15.03 -15.57 20.28
N ALA A 461 -15.79 -14.61 19.78
CA ALA A 461 -15.28 -13.31 19.35
C ALA A 461 -14.62 -12.56 20.50
N ILE A 462 -15.22 -12.58 21.71
CA ILE A 462 -14.63 -11.96 22.90
C ILE A 462 -13.34 -12.69 23.32
N CYS A 463 -13.31 -14.03 23.25
CA CYS A 463 -12.09 -14.80 23.51
C CYS A 463 -10.94 -14.42 22.56
N ASN A 464 -11.25 -14.15 21.27
CA ASN A 464 -10.28 -13.68 20.30
C ASN A 464 -9.68 -12.32 20.71
N LEU A 465 -10.51 -11.36 21.18
CA LEU A 465 -10.03 -10.10 21.72
C LEU A 465 -9.21 -10.26 23.01
N ASP A 466 -9.62 -11.17 23.92
CA ASP A 466 -8.93 -11.41 25.19
C ASP A 466 -7.53 -12.00 25.02
N THR A 467 -7.32 -12.75 23.93
CA THR A 467 -6.03 -13.42 23.61
C THR A 467 -5.18 -12.64 22.62
N MET A 468 -5.70 -11.54 22.07
CA MET A 468 -4.99 -10.70 21.12
C MET A 468 -3.71 -10.15 21.73
N LYS A 469 -2.58 -10.39 21.05
CA LYS A 469 -1.28 -9.85 21.47
C LYS A 469 -1.10 -8.44 20.95
N ILE A 470 -0.45 -7.62 21.75
CA ILE A 470 -0.23 -6.20 21.48
C ILE A 470 1.27 -5.97 21.32
N LYS A 471 1.69 -5.45 20.18
CA LYS A 471 3.07 -5.11 19.85
C LYS A 471 3.15 -3.64 19.49
N VAL A 472 3.79 -2.82 20.36
CA VAL A 472 3.88 -1.36 20.19
C VAL A 472 5.31 -0.88 20.27
N GLY A 473 5.73 -0.13 19.28
CA GLY A 473 7.02 0.55 19.20
C GLY A 473 8.13 -0.35 18.66
N TYR A 474 8.54 -1.34 19.43
CA TYR A 474 9.69 -2.20 19.14
C TYR A 474 9.61 -3.54 19.89
N PRO A 475 10.33 -4.59 19.44
CA PRO A 475 10.32 -5.91 20.07
C PRO A 475 11.05 -5.91 21.42
N ASP A 476 10.60 -6.78 22.33
CA ASP A 476 11.25 -6.98 23.66
C ASP A 476 12.64 -7.59 23.53
N SER A 477 12.89 -8.37 22.48
CA SER A 477 14.18 -8.97 22.14
C SER A 477 14.51 -8.71 20.67
N TRP A 478 15.75 -8.30 20.42
CA TRP A 478 16.25 -8.05 19.07
C TRP A 478 16.80 -9.32 18.44
N GLU A 479 16.56 -9.44 17.13
CA GLU A 479 17.13 -10.51 16.33
C GLU A 479 18.68 -10.47 16.30
N THR A 480 19.28 -11.64 16.28
CA THR A 480 20.75 -11.79 16.35
C THR A 480 21.34 -12.56 15.18
N TYR A 481 20.54 -13.01 14.21
CA TYR A 481 21.05 -13.78 13.08
C TYR A 481 22.10 -13.03 12.26
N LEU A 482 21.99 -11.70 12.17
CA LEU A 482 22.96 -10.85 11.48
C LEU A 482 24.34 -10.85 12.15
N ASP A 483 24.44 -11.26 13.43
CA ASP A 483 25.71 -11.38 14.12
C ASP A 483 26.61 -12.44 13.47
N ASN A 484 26.02 -13.47 12.85
CA ASN A 484 26.72 -14.53 12.15
C ASN A 484 27.11 -14.16 10.70
N ALA A 485 26.57 -13.09 10.12
CA ALA A 485 26.89 -12.66 8.78
C ALA A 485 28.32 -12.08 8.72
N ASP A 486 29.16 -12.62 7.80
CA ASP A 486 30.53 -12.16 7.56
C ASP A 486 30.52 -10.96 6.59
N ILE A 487 30.27 -9.77 7.13
CA ILE A 487 30.18 -8.52 6.36
C ILE A 487 31.52 -7.80 6.42
N LYS A 488 32.15 -7.62 5.26
CA LYS A 488 33.50 -7.07 5.10
C LYS A 488 33.49 -5.73 4.38
N SER A 489 34.35 -4.83 4.82
CA SER A 489 34.66 -3.60 4.10
C SER A 489 35.46 -3.87 2.81
N PRO A 490 35.53 -2.91 1.85
CA PRO A 490 36.40 -3.04 0.66
C PRO A 490 37.88 -3.31 1.00
N SER A 491 38.38 -2.70 2.09
CA SER A 491 39.75 -2.88 2.55
C SER A 491 40.07 -4.30 3.08
N GLU A 492 39.03 -5.03 3.49
CA GLU A 492 39.06 -6.43 3.92
C GLU A 492 38.77 -7.41 2.78
N GLY A 493 38.59 -6.90 1.55
CA GLY A 493 38.26 -7.68 0.36
C GLY A 493 36.77 -7.98 0.20
N GLY A 494 35.90 -7.29 0.96
CA GLY A 494 34.48 -7.37 0.81
C GLY A 494 33.99 -6.70 -0.47
N THR A 495 32.92 -7.24 -1.04
CA THR A 495 32.16 -6.62 -2.14
C THR A 495 30.70 -6.52 -1.75
N PHE A 496 29.95 -5.63 -2.41
CA PHE A 496 28.51 -5.55 -2.12
C PHE A 496 27.83 -6.91 -2.34
N PHE A 497 28.13 -7.59 -3.44
CA PHE A 497 27.58 -8.92 -3.73
C PHE A 497 27.94 -9.95 -2.64
N SER A 498 29.22 -10.05 -2.23
CA SER A 498 29.64 -11.03 -1.21
C SER A 498 28.97 -10.78 0.14
N ASN A 499 28.77 -9.53 0.52
CA ASN A 499 28.11 -9.15 1.75
C ASN A 499 26.62 -9.53 1.73
N VAL A 500 25.93 -9.29 0.60
CA VAL A 500 24.52 -9.71 0.43
C VAL A 500 24.37 -11.22 0.55
N ILE A 501 25.25 -12.00 -0.11
CA ILE A 501 25.22 -13.47 -0.01
C ILE A 501 25.48 -13.94 1.42
N SER A 502 26.38 -13.31 2.14
CA SER A 502 26.66 -13.65 3.55
C SER A 502 25.44 -13.37 4.46
N ILE A 503 24.76 -12.25 4.26
CA ILE A 503 23.52 -11.91 4.98
C ILE A 503 22.42 -12.94 4.69
N GLN A 504 22.22 -13.29 3.42
CA GLN A 504 21.23 -14.30 3.01
C GLN A 504 21.54 -15.69 3.57
N ALA A 505 22.82 -16.07 3.62
CA ALA A 505 23.25 -17.33 4.22
C ALA A 505 22.90 -17.38 5.71
N SER A 506 23.16 -16.30 6.45
CA SER A 506 22.83 -16.20 7.87
C SER A 506 21.31 -16.26 8.14
N ALA A 507 20.49 -15.58 7.34
CA ALA A 507 19.04 -15.66 7.40
C ALA A 507 18.51 -17.07 7.09
N LYS A 508 19.13 -17.76 6.11
CA LYS A 508 18.80 -19.14 5.78
C LYS A 508 19.12 -20.09 6.95
N GLU A 509 20.27 -19.93 7.61
CA GLU A 509 20.64 -20.73 8.79
C GLU A 509 19.60 -20.56 9.92
N LYS A 510 19.15 -19.33 10.21
CA LYS A 510 18.04 -19.06 11.13
C LYS A 510 16.79 -19.86 10.72
N THR A 511 16.35 -19.71 9.48
CA THR A 511 15.15 -20.40 8.96
C THR A 511 15.25 -21.91 9.13
N LEU A 512 16.40 -22.52 8.81
CA LEU A 512 16.61 -23.96 8.96
C LEU A 512 16.61 -24.41 10.43
N ALA A 513 17.17 -23.62 11.34
CA ALA A 513 17.17 -23.90 12.77
C ALA A 513 15.74 -23.89 13.36
N GLU A 514 14.87 -23.07 12.80
CA GLU A 514 13.48 -22.88 13.27
C GLU A 514 12.50 -23.92 12.73
N GLN A 515 12.84 -24.76 11.77
CA GLN A 515 11.91 -25.66 11.10
C GLN A 515 11.14 -26.59 12.06
N ASN A 516 11.79 -27.07 13.12
CA ASN A 516 11.22 -28.01 14.08
C ASN A 516 10.95 -27.37 15.46
N THR A 517 10.99 -26.04 15.54
CA THR A 517 10.61 -25.30 16.74
C THR A 517 9.18 -24.78 16.61
N PRO A 518 8.48 -24.55 17.72
CA PRO A 518 7.22 -23.82 17.67
C PRO A 518 7.42 -22.43 17.00
N VAL A 519 6.37 -21.93 16.35
CA VAL A 519 6.37 -20.56 15.83
C VAL A 519 6.51 -19.60 17.02
N ASP A 520 7.48 -18.69 16.96
CA ASP A 520 7.58 -17.60 17.91
C ASP A 520 6.57 -16.51 17.53
N LYS A 521 5.48 -16.41 18.28
CA LYS A 521 4.45 -15.40 18.07
C LYS A 521 4.82 -14.03 18.65
N THR A 522 6.04 -13.87 19.20
CA THR A 522 6.58 -12.58 19.61
C THR A 522 7.38 -11.90 18.51
N ASP A 523 7.73 -12.63 17.43
CA ASP A 523 8.41 -12.08 16.26
C ASP A 523 7.60 -10.95 15.62
N TRP A 524 8.29 -9.92 15.16
CA TRP A 524 7.70 -8.76 14.52
C TRP A 524 7.69 -8.93 12.99
N LEU A 525 6.57 -8.57 12.35
CA LEU A 525 6.43 -8.60 10.90
C LEU A 525 6.96 -7.33 10.23
N MET A 526 7.18 -6.28 11.01
CA MET A 526 7.61 -4.96 10.52
C MET A 526 8.70 -4.39 11.40
N GLU A 527 9.62 -3.68 10.76
CA GLU A 527 10.70 -2.98 11.44
C GLU A 527 10.19 -1.76 12.23
N PRO A 528 10.83 -1.36 13.32
CA PRO A 528 10.41 -0.19 14.11
C PRO A 528 10.35 1.13 13.34
N PHE A 529 11.07 1.27 12.23
CA PHE A 529 11.02 2.43 11.34
C PHE A 529 10.02 2.28 10.16
N THR A 530 9.14 1.30 10.21
CA THR A 530 8.06 1.14 9.21
C THR A 530 6.88 2.05 9.56
N VAL A 531 6.45 2.89 8.62
CA VAL A 531 5.23 3.71 8.76
C VAL A 531 4.05 2.89 8.26
N ASN A 532 3.64 1.95 9.06
CA ASN A 532 2.47 1.10 8.83
C ASN A 532 2.03 0.45 10.15
N ALA A 533 0.89 -0.25 10.11
CA ALA A 533 0.39 -1.12 11.18
C ALA A 533 -0.15 -2.41 10.56
N CYS A 534 -0.30 -3.48 11.32
CA CYS A 534 -0.95 -4.68 10.83
C CYS A 534 -1.57 -5.54 11.93
N TYR A 535 -2.60 -6.31 11.55
CA TYR A 535 -3.10 -7.47 12.26
C TYR A 535 -2.56 -8.74 11.62
N SER A 536 -2.08 -9.68 12.42
CA SER A 536 -1.65 -11.01 11.98
C SER A 536 -2.64 -12.07 12.47
N ALA A 537 -3.39 -12.66 11.55
CA ALA A 537 -4.40 -13.66 11.89
C ALA A 537 -3.79 -14.94 12.48
N THR A 538 -2.65 -15.42 11.97
CA THR A 538 -1.98 -16.64 12.45
C THR A 538 -1.33 -16.49 13.82
N SER A 539 -1.04 -15.27 14.24
CA SER A 539 -0.48 -14.96 15.57
C SER A 539 -1.51 -14.38 16.53
N ASN A 540 -2.67 -13.94 16.01
CA ASN A 540 -3.68 -13.13 16.70
C ASN A 540 -3.02 -11.94 17.40
N ASP A 541 -2.30 -11.12 16.65
CA ASP A 541 -1.62 -9.93 17.16
C ASP A 541 -1.84 -8.69 16.30
N ILE A 542 -1.72 -7.53 16.95
CA ILE A 542 -1.67 -6.22 16.30
C ILE A 542 -0.30 -5.59 16.53
N THR A 543 0.30 -5.04 15.48
CA THR A 543 1.64 -4.47 15.52
C THR A 543 1.63 -3.01 15.07
N PHE A 544 2.19 -2.12 15.91
CA PHE A 544 2.35 -0.69 15.66
C PHE A 544 3.81 -0.29 15.83
N PRO A 545 4.62 -0.25 14.77
CA PRO A 545 6.01 0.17 14.83
C PRO A 545 6.19 1.60 15.39
N ALA A 546 7.37 1.90 15.93
CA ALA A 546 7.68 3.20 16.50
C ALA A 546 7.44 4.37 15.53
N ALA A 547 7.71 4.16 14.26
CA ALA A 547 7.63 5.19 13.24
C ALA A 547 6.21 5.71 12.97
N ILE A 548 5.16 4.89 13.11
CA ILE A 548 3.78 5.35 12.89
C ILE A 548 3.27 6.21 14.05
N LEU A 549 3.88 6.10 15.23
CA LEU A 549 3.50 6.82 16.45
C LEU A 549 4.14 8.21 16.53
N GLN A 550 4.06 8.95 15.43
CA GLN A 550 4.60 10.30 15.23
C GLN A 550 3.63 11.20 14.48
N LYS A 551 3.91 12.51 14.49
CA LYS A 551 3.18 13.48 13.63
C LYS A 551 3.32 13.11 12.15
N PRO A 552 2.25 13.24 11.37
CA PRO A 552 0.96 13.85 11.72
C PRO A 552 -0.09 12.88 12.29
N LEU A 553 0.20 11.57 12.40
CA LEU A 553 -0.77 10.55 12.81
C LEU A 553 -0.99 10.50 14.33
N TYR A 554 0.06 10.80 15.11
CA TYR A 554 0.03 10.89 16.56
C TYR A 554 0.82 12.11 17.06
N ASP A 555 0.26 12.87 18.00
CA ASP A 555 0.96 13.94 18.71
C ASP A 555 0.64 13.89 20.19
N VAL A 556 1.66 13.71 21.05
CA VAL A 556 1.54 13.68 22.51
C VAL A 556 0.92 14.96 23.10
N ASN A 557 0.96 16.07 22.35
CA ASN A 557 0.40 17.36 22.76
C ASN A 557 -0.95 17.68 22.10
N ALA A 558 -1.45 16.82 21.18
CA ALA A 558 -2.76 17.00 20.58
C ALA A 558 -3.89 16.62 21.56
N SER A 559 -5.11 17.04 21.24
CA SER A 559 -6.28 16.61 22.01
C SER A 559 -6.54 15.10 21.79
N ARG A 560 -7.31 14.52 22.71
CA ARG A 560 -7.68 13.10 22.60
C ARG A 560 -8.45 12.83 21.31
N GLU A 561 -9.34 13.73 20.91
CA GLU A 561 -10.13 13.61 19.67
C GLU A 561 -9.26 13.63 18.42
N GLU A 562 -8.23 14.48 18.36
CA GLU A 562 -7.28 14.50 17.25
C GLU A 562 -6.51 13.19 17.14
N ASN A 563 -5.98 12.68 18.26
CA ASN A 563 -5.29 11.39 18.29
C ASN A 563 -6.24 10.21 18.03
N LEU A 564 -7.52 10.29 18.45
CA LEU A 564 -8.54 9.29 18.10
C LEU A 564 -8.82 9.24 16.59
N GLY A 565 -8.88 10.40 15.93
CA GLY A 565 -9.11 10.48 14.46
C GLY A 565 -7.85 10.19 13.63
N GLY A 566 -6.66 10.27 14.23
CA GLY A 566 -5.36 9.88 13.67
C GLY A 566 -5.02 8.42 13.99
N ILE A 567 -4.03 8.22 14.85
CA ILE A 567 -3.55 6.88 15.22
C ILE A 567 -4.64 6.00 15.84
N GLY A 568 -5.61 6.57 16.55
CA GLY A 568 -6.71 5.81 17.13
C GLY A 568 -7.58 5.13 16.07
N TYR A 569 -7.84 5.81 14.94
CA TYR A 569 -8.54 5.19 13.81
C TYR A 569 -7.78 3.97 13.29
N ILE A 570 -6.46 4.08 13.13
CA ILE A 570 -5.58 3.00 12.65
C ILE A 570 -5.57 1.84 13.66
N ILE A 571 -5.44 2.13 14.96
CA ILE A 571 -5.50 1.10 16.02
C ILE A 571 -6.82 0.33 15.98
N ALA A 572 -7.94 1.03 15.90
CA ALA A 572 -9.25 0.39 15.84
C ALA A 572 -9.47 -0.39 14.54
N HIS A 573 -8.87 0.06 13.42
CA HIS A 573 -8.86 -0.64 12.14
C HIS A 573 -8.13 -1.99 12.27
N GLU A 574 -6.92 -2.03 12.83
CA GLU A 574 -6.18 -3.27 13.02
C GLU A 574 -6.91 -4.27 13.95
N ILE A 575 -7.52 -3.79 15.03
CA ILE A 575 -8.33 -4.66 15.88
C ILE A 575 -9.51 -5.25 15.10
N THR A 576 -10.11 -4.48 14.19
CA THR A 576 -11.27 -4.96 13.41
C THR A 576 -10.89 -6.06 12.43
N HIS A 577 -9.64 -6.11 11.95
CA HIS A 577 -9.18 -7.18 11.07
C HIS A 577 -9.31 -8.59 11.66
N ALA A 578 -9.37 -8.74 12.98
CA ALA A 578 -9.71 -10.02 13.61
C ALA A 578 -11.13 -10.51 13.24
N PHE A 579 -11.97 -9.63 12.73
CA PHE A 579 -13.41 -9.83 12.46
C PHE A 579 -13.82 -9.43 11.05
N ASP A 580 -12.91 -9.14 10.14
CA ASP A 580 -13.20 -8.95 8.72
C ASP A 580 -13.47 -10.30 8.03
N ASN A 581 -13.79 -10.29 6.73
CA ASN A 581 -14.11 -11.51 5.97
C ASN A 581 -12.95 -12.53 5.88
N ASN A 582 -11.72 -12.12 6.16
CA ASN A 582 -10.52 -12.94 6.18
C ASN A 582 -10.17 -13.37 7.61
N GLY A 583 -10.00 -12.40 8.54
CA GLY A 583 -9.64 -12.67 9.93
C GLY A 583 -10.67 -13.47 10.70
N ALA A 584 -11.96 -13.30 10.38
CA ALA A 584 -13.06 -14.07 10.96
C ALA A 584 -12.99 -15.59 10.72
N LYS A 585 -12.08 -16.06 9.87
CA LYS A 585 -11.82 -17.49 9.61
C LYS A 585 -10.75 -18.09 10.53
N PHE A 586 -10.19 -17.29 11.43
CA PHE A 586 -9.17 -17.75 12.39
C PHE A 586 -9.72 -17.71 13.81
N ASP A 587 -9.34 -18.72 14.60
CA ASP A 587 -9.69 -18.79 16.02
C ASP A 587 -8.76 -17.95 16.90
N GLU A 588 -9.05 -17.91 18.20
CA GLU A 588 -8.29 -17.20 19.23
C GLU A 588 -6.82 -17.63 19.36
N ASN A 589 -6.45 -18.77 18.77
CA ASN A 589 -5.07 -19.26 18.74
C ASN A 589 -4.36 -18.95 17.41
N GLY A 590 -5.07 -18.38 16.43
CA GLY A 590 -4.57 -18.10 15.10
C GLY A 590 -4.63 -19.28 14.14
N ASN A 591 -5.44 -20.29 14.43
CA ASN A 591 -5.66 -21.42 13.53
C ASN A 591 -6.83 -21.12 12.59
N ALA A 592 -6.72 -21.50 11.32
CA ALA A 592 -7.86 -21.50 10.41
C ALA A 592 -8.89 -22.52 10.86
N ALA A 593 -9.91 -22.07 11.54
CA ALA A 593 -10.94 -22.89 12.14
C ALA A 593 -12.31 -22.20 12.14
N ASN A 594 -13.35 -22.95 11.80
CA ASN A 594 -14.70 -22.41 11.89
C ASN A 594 -15.16 -22.38 13.35
N TRP A 595 -15.23 -21.20 13.95
CA TRP A 595 -15.72 -20.96 15.31
C TRP A 595 -17.15 -20.38 15.35
N TRP A 596 -17.75 -20.18 14.18
CA TRP A 596 -19.09 -19.64 14.01
C TRP A 596 -20.17 -20.71 14.09
N THR A 597 -21.38 -20.33 14.52
CA THR A 597 -22.55 -21.12 14.15
C THR A 597 -22.86 -20.93 12.65
N GLU A 598 -23.44 -21.90 12.01
CA GLU A 598 -23.81 -21.81 10.59
C GLU A 598 -24.70 -20.61 10.28
N GLN A 599 -25.67 -20.32 11.16
CA GLN A 599 -26.59 -19.19 11.02
C GLN A 599 -25.86 -17.84 11.15
N ASP A 600 -24.98 -17.70 12.15
CA ASP A 600 -24.26 -16.45 12.39
C ASP A 600 -23.26 -16.17 11.25
N TYR A 601 -22.58 -17.21 10.76
CA TYR A 601 -21.67 -17.05 9.63
C TYR A 601 -22.40 -16.62 8.35
N ALA A 602 -23.57 -17.20 8.07
CA ALA A 602 -24.39 -16.78 6.92
C ALA A 602 -24.86 -15.33 7.07
N ALA A 603 -25.24 -14.89 8.28
CA ALA A 603 -25.61 -13.52 8.56
C ALA A 603 -24.42 -12.56 8.39
N PHE A 604 -23.23 -12.95 8.86
CA PHE A 604 -21.99 -12.20 8.68
C PHE A 604 -21.64 -12.02 7.20
N GLN A 605 -21.68 -13.13 6.41
CA GLN A 605 -21.43 -13.06 4.97
C GLN A 605 -22.38 -12.11 4.25
N GLN A 606 -23.67 -12.08 4.63
CA GLN A 606 -24.64 -11.13 4.06
C GLN A 606 -24.28 -9.68 4.39
N LYS A 607 -23.80 -9.40 5.61
CA LYS A 607 -23.34 -8.07 6.00
C LYS A 607 -22.07 -7.66 5.23
N CYS A 608 -21.12 -8.56 5.06
CA CYS A 608 -19.94 -8.34 4.23
C CYS A 608 -20.31 -8.02 2.77
N LEU A 609 -21.27 -8.77 2.20
CA LEU A 609 -21.78 -8.47 0.86
C LEU A 609 -22.44 -7.10 0.76
N GLN A 610 -23.19 -6.67 1.79
CA GLN A 610 -23.75 -5.31 1.84
C GLN A 610 -22.63 -4.26 1.83
N VAL A 611 -21.53 -4.48 2.57
CA VAL A 611 -20.35 -3.59 2.56
C VAL A 611 -19.71 -3.57 1.18
N ALA A 612 -19.47 -4.72 0.55
CA ALA A 612 -18.95 -4.76 -0.81
C ALA A 612 -19.81 -3.94 -1.78
N ASN A 613 -21.14 -4.14 -1.79
CA ASN A 613 -22.08 -3.39 -2.63
C ASN A 613 -22.13 -1.89 -2.29
N TRP A 614 -21.82 -1.50 -1.05
CA TRP A 614 -21.78 -0.10 -0.62
C TRP A 614 -20.66 0.69 -1.27
N TYR A 615 -19.54 0.05 -1.55
CA TYR A 615 -18.36 0.64 -2.18
C TYR A 615 -18.28 0.39 -3.69
N ASP A 616 -18.90 -0.69 -4.17
CA ASP A 616 -18.77 -1.11 -5.57
C ASP A 616 -19.27 -0.05 -6.54
N GLY A 617 -18.48 0.19 -7.59
CA GLY A 617 -18.80 1.16 -8.63
C GLY A 617 -18.68 2.63 -8.21
N GLN A 618 -18.22 2.94 -6.99
CA GLN A 618 -18.01 4.33 -6.55
C GLN A 618 -16.80 4.93 -7.29
N GLU A 619 -17.03 6.00 -8.04
CA GLU A 619 -15.98 6.75 -8.72
C GLU A 619 -15.53 7.93 -7.86
N VAL A 620 -14.24 7.94 -7.47
CA VAL A 620 -13.57 9.12 -6.89
C VAL A 620 -12.91 9.92 -8.01
N TYR A 621 -12.43 9.22 -9.01
CA TYR A 621 -11.79 9.79 -10.19
C TYR A 621 -12.56 9.37 -11.44
N PRO A 622 -12.77 10.27 -12.41
CA PRO A 622 -13.55 9.94 -13.61
C PRO A 622 -13.03 8.70 -14.34
N GLY A 623 -13.89 7.70 -14.50
CA GLY A 623 -13.59 6.45 -15.18
C GLY A 623 -12.80 5.42 -14.36
N ILE A 624 -12.56 5.67 -13.07
CA ILE A 624 -11.88 4.76 -12.16
C ILE A 624 -12.84 4.44 -11.01
N ALA A 625 -13.47 3.27 -11.07
CA ALA A 625 -14.42 2.80 -10.08
C ALA A 625 -13.74 1.93 -9.01
N CYS A 626 -14.18 2.06 -7.77
CA CYS A 626 -13.78 1.18 -6.68
C CYS A 626 -14.41 -0.21 -6.87
N SER A 627 -13.61 -1.26 -6.69
CA SER A 627 -14.11 -2.63 -6.62
C SER A 627 -14.44 -2.98 -5.17
N GLY A 628 -15.73 -3.06 -4.84
CA GLY A 628 -16.15 -3.43 -3.49
C GLY A 628 -15.76 -4.85 -3.10
N ALA A 629 -15.58 -5.75 -4.07
CA ALA A 629 -15.09 -7.11 -3.81
C ALA A 629 -13.59 -7.16 -3.47
N LEU A 630 -12.77 -6.35 -4.16
CA LEU A 630 -11.33 -6.24 -3.89
C LEU A 630 -11.09 -5.63 -2.50
N THR A 631 -11.88 -4.61 -2.14
CA THR A 631 -11.65 -3.77 -0.96
C THR A 631 -12.46 -4.16 0.29
N ILE A 632 -13.15 -5.31 0.27
CA ILE A 632 -14.12 -5.67 1.30
C ILE A 632 -13.51 -5.79 2.70
N SER A 633 -12.34 -6.42 2.84
CA SER A 633 -11.66 -6.63 4.12
C SER A 633 -11.35 -5.30 4.80
N GLU A 634 -10.72 -4.40 4.04
CA GLU A 634 -10.34 -3.07 4.50
C GLU A 634 -11.56 -2.19 4.82
N ASN A 635 -12.61 -2.28 3.99
CA ASN A 635 -13.83 -1.52 4.22
C ASN A 635 -14.57 -1.96 5.49
N VAL A 636 -14.55 -3.27 5.81
CA VAL A 636 -15.12 -3.79 7.07
C VAL A 636 -14.31 -3.29 8.26
N ALA A 637 -12.98 -3.28 8.15
CA ALA A 637 -12.08 -2.77 9.18
C ALA A 637 -12.31 -1.27 9.43
N ASP A 638 -12.38 -0.45 8.38
CA ASP A 638 -12.66 0.99 8.49
C ASP A 638 -14.02 1.30 9.15
N LEU A 639 -15.07 0.55 8.80
CA LEU A 639 -16.40 0.72 9.40
C LEU A 639 -16.40 0.39 10.90
N GLY A 640 -15.67 -0.64 11.33
CA GLY A 640 -15.48 -1.00 12.73
C GLY A 640 -14.71 0.08 13.48
N ALA A 641 -13.60 0.56 12.88
CA ALA A 641 -12.74 1.60 13.42
C ALA A 641 -13.51 2.89 13.73
N ALA A 642 -14.24 3.40 12.76
CA ALA A 642 -15.00 4.65 12.91
C ALA A 642 -16.00 4.61 14.06
N LYS A 643 -16.70 3.49 14.23
CA LYS A 643 -17.62 3.31 15.35
C LYS A 643 -16.90 3.19 16.70
N CYS A 644 -15.72 2.57 16.72
CA CYS A 644 -14.92 2.42 17.94
C CYS A 644 -14.43 3.79 18.43
N ILE A 645 -13.83 4.60 17.55
CA ILE A 645 -13.31 5.92 17.93
C ILE A 645 -14.41 6.89 18.35
N VAL A 646 -15.60 6.84 17.73
CA VAL A 646 -16.77 7.61 18.17
C VAL A 646 -17.21 7.17 19.56
N ALA A 647 -17.25 5.85 19.84
CA ALA A 647 -17.59 5.34 21.16
C ALA A 647 -16.56 5.76 22.23
N ALA A 648 -15.27 5.77 21.89
CA ALA A 648 -14.21 6.27 22.77
C ALA A 648 -14.35 7.78 23.02
N ALA A 649 -14.56 8.58 21.97
CA ALA A 649 -14.75 10.02 22.11
C ALA A 649 -15.96 10.37 23.01
N LYS A 650 -17.06 9.63 22.91
CA LYS A 650 -18.27 9.83 23.73
C LYS A 650 -18.06 9.55 25.23
N LYS A 651 -16.96 8.95 25.64
CA LYS A 651 -16.60 8.79 27.06
C LYS A 651 -15.93 10.05 27.65
N LEU A 652 -15.50 10.98 26.79
CA LEU A 652 -14.88 12.23 27.23
C LEU A 652 -15.92 13.18 27.80
N ASP A 653 -15.48 14.02 28.76
CA ASP A 653 -16.28 15.14 29.23
C ASP A 653 -16.34 16.19 28.10
N HIS A 654 -17.53 16.45 27.53
CA HIS A 654 -17.73 17.39 26.42
C HIS A 654 -16.96 17.04 25.13
N PRO A 655 -17.25 15.90 24.50
CA PRO A 655 -16.54 15.45 23.30
C PRO A 655 -16.71 16.40 22.11
N ASP A 656 -15.62 16.76 21.46
CA ASP A 656 -15.62 17.56 20.23
C ASP A 656 -15.58 16.61 19.02
N LEU A 657 -16.77 16.20 18.54
CA LEU A 657 -16.89 15.30 17.40
C LEU A 657 -16.52 15.98 16.06
N ASP A 658 -16.63 17.32 15.94
CA ASP A 658 -16.14 18.03 14.75
C ASP A 658 -14.62 17.85 14.63
N LYS A 659 -13.89 18.02 15.72
CA LYS A 659 -12.46 17.82 15.76
C LYS A 659 -12.07 16.37 15.43
N LEU A 660 -12.78 15.38 15.98
CA LEU A 660 -12.60 13.96 15.69
C LEU A 660 -12.74 13.67 14.19
N PHE A 661 -13.87 14.07 13.58
CA PHE A 661 -14.15 13.77 12.18
C PHE A 661 -13.19 14.50 11.22
N ARG A 662 -12.80 15.73 11.55
CA ARG A 662 -11.76 16.44 10.78
C ARG A 662 -10.40 15.75 10.85
N ALA A 663 -10.03 15.22 12.01
CA ALA A 663 -8.79 14.44 12.15
C ALA A 663 -8.83 13.16 11.28
N VAL A 664 -9.97 12.46 11.23
CA VAL A 664 -10.17 11.32 10.30
C VAL A 664 -9.96 11.75 8.84
N ALA A 665 -10.58 12.84 8.41
CA ALA A 665 -10.42 13.33 7.04
C ALA A 665 -8.96 13.73 6.73
N ASN A 666 -8.28 14.38 7.66
CA ASN A 666 -6.88 14.77 7.51
C ASN A 666 -5.95 13.55 7.42
N THR A 667 -6.23 12.49 8.19
CA THR A 667 -5.45 11.23 8.15
C THR A 667 -5.44 10.61 6.76
N TRP A 668 -6.55 10.69 6.05
CA TRP A 668 -6.71 10.14 4.70
C TRP A 668 -6.46 11.15 3.58
N ALA A 669 -6.01 12.39 3.87
CA ALA A 669 -5.69 13.36 2.83
C ALA A 669 -4.64 12.79 1.86
N SER A 670 -4.94 12.76 0.56
CA SER A 670 -4.00 12.24 -0.44
C SER A 670 -4.15 12.89 -1.80
N THR A 671 -3.04 12.99 -2.51
CA THR A 671 -2.97 13.32 -3.93
C THR A 671 -2.21 12.22 -4.64
N THR A 672 -2.79 11.62 -5.68
CA THR A 672 -2.22 10.46 -6.37
C THR A 672 -2.15 10.73 -7.87
N SER A 673 -1.05 10.35 -8.54
CA SER A 673 -0.91 10.46 -9.99
C SER A 673 -1.94 9.58 -10.71
N ARG A 674 -2.32 9.96 -11.94
CA ARG A 674 -3.33 9.19 -12.69
C ARG A 674 -2.92 7.74 -12.92
N GLN A 675 -1.68 7.50 -13.35
CA GLN A 675 -1.17 6.14 -13.60
C GLN A 675 -1.22 5.29 -12.33
N MET A 676 -0.86 5.88 -11.18
CA MET A 676 -0.92 5.18 -9.90
C MET A 676 -2.37 4.89 -9.48
N ARG A 677 -3.32 5.80 -9.72
CA ARG A 677 -4.75 5.56 -9.44
C ARG A 677 -5.29 4.39 -10.24
N GLU A 678 -4.97 4.34 -11.54
CA GLU A 678 -5.36 3.24 -12.44
C GLU A 678 -4.76 1.91 -11.97
N TYR A 679 -3.50 1.91 -11.51
CA TYR A 679 -2.82 0.74 -10.96
C TYR A 679 -3.45 0.29 -9.64
N LEU A 680 -3.64 1.19 -8.67
CA LEU A 680 -4.20 0.87 -7.35
C LEU A 680 -5.65 0.37 -7.45
N ALA A 681 -6.44 0.87 -8.39
CA ALA A 681 -7.83 0.44 -8.58
C ALA A 681 -8.01 -1.07 -8.83
N VAL A 682 -6.97 -1.76 -9.33
CA VAL A 682 -6.99 -3.19 -9.66
C VAL A 682 -6.05 -4.04 -8.78
N THR A 683 -5.26 -3.42 -7.94
CA THR A 683 -4.24 -4.11 -7.12
C THR A 683 -4.38 -3.88 -5.64
N ASP A 684 -4.83 -2.69 -5.22
CA ASP A 684 -4.89 -2.31 -3.81
C ASP A 684 -6.19 -2.82 -3.18
N VAL A 685 -6.06 -3.50 -2.05
CA VAL A 685 -7.18 -3.98 -1.24
C VAL A 685 -7.85 -2.86 -0.45
N HIS A 686 -7.25 -1.64 -0.41
CA HIS A 686 -7.85 -0.46 0.20
C HIS A 686 -8.71 0.32 -0.80
N ALA A 687 -9.85 0.81 -0.33
CA ALA A 687 -10.63 1.78 -1.11
C ALA A 687 -9.85 3.11 -1.24
N PRO A 688 -10.10 3.91 -2.29
CA PRO A 688 -9.54 5.25 -2.39
C PRO A 688 -9.80 6.09 -1.12
N ASP A 689 -8.80 6.87 -0.67
CA ASP A 689 -8.81 7.58 0.62
C ASP A 689 -10.06 8.44 0.86
N LYS A 690 -10.57 9.08 -0.18
CA LYS A 690 -11.85 9.81 -0.11
C LYS A 690 -13.03 8.91 0.29
N LEU A 691 -13.05 7.66 -0.16
CA LEU A 691 -14.08 6.69 0.22
C LEU A 691 -13.85 6.15 1.64
N ARG A 692 -12.59 5.94 2.05
CA ARG A 692 -12.23 5.58 3.43
C ARG A 692 -12.68 6.65 4.44
N CYS A 693 -12.79 7.90 4.02
CA CYS A 693 -13.38 8.99 4.80
C CYS A 693 -14.91 9.07 4.61
N ASN A 694 -15.37 9.48 3.43
CA ASN A 694 -16.76 9.87 3.22
C ASN A 694 -17.75 8.70 3.37
N ARG A 695 -17.46 7.53 2.76
CA ARG A 695 -18.37 6.37 2.83
C ARG A 695 -18.50 5.80 4.24
N VAL A 696 -17.43 5.87 5.01
CA VAL A 696 -17.41 5.45 6.41
C VAL A 696 -18.23 6.42 7.26
N LEU A 697 -18.00 7.73 7.15
CA LEU A 697 -18.71 8.75 7.92
C LEU A 697 -20.21 8.78 7.61
N GLN A 698 -20.60 8.49 6.36
CA GLN A 698 -22.02 8.34 5.96
C GLN A 698 -22.78 7.24 6.71
N THR A 699 -22.08 6.34 7.42
CA THR A 699 -22.73 5.29 8.22
C THR A 699 -23.01 5.70 9.68
N LEU A 700 -22.42 6.80 10.16
CA LEU A 700 -22.43 7.22 11.57
C LEU A 700 -23.55 8.22 11.89
N PRO A 701 -24.52 7.89 12.76
CA PRO A 701 -25.55 8.84 13.19
C PRO A 701 -24.99 10.12 13.82
N GLU A 702 -23.88 10.01 14.54
CA GLU A 702 -23.17 11.13 15.17
C GLU A 702 -22.68 12.14 14.15
N PHE A 703 -22.23 11.70 12.96
CA PHE A 703 -21.80 12.56 11.88
C PHE A 703 -22.96 13.43 11.36
N TYR A 704 -24.13 12.82 11.16
CA TYR A 704 -25.34 13.54 10.75
C TYR A 704 -25.78 14.60 11.77
N THR A 705 -25.67 14.27 13.06
CA THR A 705 -26.05 15.19 14.13
C THR A 705 -25.07 16.36 14.23
N THR A 706 -23.74 16.06 14.14
CA THR A 706 -22.67 17.07 14.25
C THR A 706 -22.78 18.14 13.16
N TYR A 707 -23.04 17.71 11.92
CA TYR A 707 -23.09 18.65 10.77
C TYR A 707 -24.50 19.03 10.33
N GLY A 708 -25.55 18.48 10.95
CA GLY A 708 -26.94 18.75 10.60
C GLY A 708 -27.27 18.32 9.16
N ILE A 709 -26.75 17.15 8.75
CA ILE A 709 -26.95 16.60 7.41
C ILE A 709 -28.38 16.12 7.22
N GLN A 710 -29.01 16.47 6.09
CA GLN A 710 -30.39 16.21 5.77
C GLN A 710 -30.58 15.61 4.37
N PRO A 711 -31.76 15.04 4.05
CA PRO A 711 -32.07 14.60 2.69
C PRO A 711 -31.85 15.71 1.66
N GLY A 712 -31.01 15.40 0.67
CA GLY A 712 -30.60 16.35 -0.39
C GLY A 712 -29.12 16.79 -0.29
N ASP A 713 -28.52 16.68 0.90
CA ASP A 713 -27.08 16.92 1.06
C ASP A 713 -26.27 15.76 0.43
N GLY A 714 -25.11 16.02 -0.14
CA GLY A 714 -24.27 15.00 -0.81
C GLY A 714 -23.78 13.89 0.11
N MET A 715 -23.54 14.21 1.40
CA MET A 715 -23.16 13.24 2.43
C MET A 715 -24.38 12.50 3.01
N TRP A 716 -25.61 12.83 2.57
CA TRP A 716 -26.79 12.17 3.11
C TRP A 716 -27.00 10.77 2.52
N THR A 717 -27.33 9.82 3.38
CA THR A 717 -27.74 8.46 3.01
C THR A 717 -28.89 8.04 3.90
N ALA A 718 -29.92 7.41 3.30
CA ALA A 718 -31.09 6.96 4.03
C ALA A 718 -30.67 5.95 5.13
N PRO A 719 -31.20 6.09 6.37
CA PRO A 719 -30.79 5.25 7.50
C PRO A 719 -30.87 3.74 7.22
N GLU A 720 -31.86 3.30 6.49
CA GLU A 720 -32.11 1.90 6.12
C GLU A 720 -31.12 1.34 5.10
N THR A 721 -30.36 2.20 4.42
CA THR A 721 -29.34 1.80 3.44
C THR A 721 -27.92 1.87 4.00
N ARG A 722 -27.74 2.40 5.22
CA ARG A 722 -26.43 2.48 5.87
C ARG A 722 -25.97 1.11 6.29
N VAL A 723 -24.76 0.75 5.87
CA VAL A 723 -24.19 -0.56 6.20
C VAL A 723 -23.62 -0.60 7.62
N SER A 724 -23.68 -1.78 8.24
CA SER A 724 -23.11 -2.03 9.56
C SER A 724 -22.80 -3.50 9.71
N VAL A 725 -21.59 -3.80 10.15
CA VAL A 725 -21.19 -5.17 10.53
C VAL A 725 -21.10 -5.27 12.06
N TRP A 726 -20.23 -4.47 12.65
CA TRP A 726 -19.88 -4.46 14.08
C TRP A 726 -20.46 -3.26 14.83
#